data_85d6a898d1e472886302875fbcabd7e3
#
_entry.id   85d6a898d1e472886302875fbcabd7e3
#
_cell.length_a   1.000
_cell.length_b   1.000
_cell.length_c   1.000
_cell.angle_alpha   90.00
_cell.angle_beta   90.00
_cell.angle_gamma   90.00
#
_symmetry.space_group_name_H-M   'P 1'
#
loop_
_entity.id
_entity.type
_entity.pdbx_description
1 polymer ?
#
loop_
_entity_poly.entity_id
_entity_poly.type
_entity_poly.pdbx_seq_one_letter_code
_entity_poly.pdbx_strand_id
1 'polypeptide(L)'
;MSARIILGQSIMVNNTSIVDLINNQFSGFTGAGVSVFNVNINGSAVNENSIAGNVAGFTNTNPAFPISSGLLLTTGNAIAAQGPNNSSSLSNNLPATTSVSTDPHLNILAAGTVTNGVVLEFDLIAVGDSISFNYIFGSEEYPEFSPSTFNDAFGLFLWGPTISGPYAFNGYPNGGVNIATLPDGITPVTINNVGDISNTQYYVFNDNGSAYGNAIQYDGTTTVMTAGCNVICGEVYHIKLALCNVSDQAFDSGVFLEVNSLNSQASIACGKNYGLVFYDYNENCAKDYLDFGVENVLVTIQPGNYVSSTNQGGFWVVDTLPYGNYTITIDTTNLYWDLTCPITQNFTIDANNQFAPNFGLVDFNPCTDPDVSIYAPFLRPCLPNQMIYVSACNQPTATGILNSSYVDVELDPLISITSSSLPYIPQGNNIYRFQTGDIYPDQCVNFNISTNISSPTLSCAGLLGLTLCMEANLFPVQSCALDTVPSDPVINDGTGGTLNGFPQPCTLPWDQSSLSVDGWCANDSIYFTITNTGEPGGGDMECYSPMWITVDGVVTYTDSILITGGQTITLVYPGDGATWILNAEQHPLHPGNSHPNAHVEACGDTTNWNPDDVNDFPQDDADPVVDIYCGVVTGSYDPNDKTGYPIGQTNQKYIQPNQQLQYVIRFQNTGTDTAFTVVIRDTLDTDLNIFTVTSGVSSHQYDFRMYGPRVLEWTFNNILLPDSTTNSDGSNGFVTFHVDQVPNLAPGTEITNDADIYFDFNDPITTNTTMHRIFEGFVNVLNIEDLTQEGKSLLIYPNPTSNIITIQGKEDMRQIFKIFDQMGREVYKGKLNGITTDVYLTNLSKGIYTLKIDGNYKPAQIVKE
;
A
#
# COMPACT_ATOMS: atom_id res chain seq x y z
N MET A 1 -4.64 75.55 6.23
CA MET A 1 -4.12 74.21 6.08
C MET A 1 -5.18 73.42 5.38
N SER A 2 -4.96 73.11 4.12
CA SER A 2 -5.90 72.29 3.33
C SER A 2 -5.66 70.83 3.74
N ALA A 3 -6.64 70.21 4.37
CA ALA A 3 -6.62 68.80 4.61
C ALA A 3 -6.65 68.14 3.24
N ARG A 4 -5.53 67.54 2.80
CA ARG A 4 -5.53 66.53 1.72
C ARG A 4 -6.29 65.34 2.25
N ILE A 5 -7.50 65.15 1.73
CA ILE A 5 -8.18 63.86 1.79
C ILE A 5 -7.28 62.93 1.01
N ILE A 6 -6.60 62.03 1.68
CA ILE A 6 -5.93 60.89 1.05
C ILE A 6 -7.11 60.03 0.58
N LEU A 7 -7.44 60.09 -0.71
CA LEU A 7 -8.32 59.13 -1.34
C LEU A 7 -7.66 57.77 -1.14
N GLY A 8 -8.35 56.86 -0.48
CA GLY A 8 -7.89 55.49 -0.26
C GLY A 8 -7.50 54.85 -1.60
N GLN A 9 -6.52 53.97 -1.56
CA GLN A 9 -6.06 53.24 -2.75
C GLN A 9 -7.00 52.06 -3.00
N SER A 10 -7.09 51.63 -4.27
CA SER A 10 -7.68 50.35 -4.64
C SER A 10 -6.90 49.18 -3.99
N ILE A 11 -7.59 48.07 -3.78
CA ILE A 11 -6.87 46.82 -3.50
C ILE A 11 -5.94 46.52 -4.66
N MET A 12 -4.83 45.83 -4.34
CA MET A 12 -3.93 45.32 -5.38
C MET A 12 -4.17 43.81 -5.53
N VAL A 13 -4.58 43.40 -6.71
CA VAL A 13 -4.79 41.97 -7.05
C VAL A 13 -3.58 41.45 -7.77
N ASN A 14 -3.02 40.34 -7.25
CA ASN A 14 -1.84 39.71 -7.80
C ASN A 14 -2.19 38.29 -8.26
N ASN A 15 -2.03 38.03 -9.57
CA ASN A 15 -2.13 36.70 -10.12
C ASN A 15 -0.80 35.96 -9.89
N THR A 16 -0.73 35.16 -8.86
CA THR A 16 0.41 34.28 -8.53
C THR A 16 -0.04 32.83 -8.57
N SER A 17 0.87 31.91 -8.38
CA SER A 17 0.56 30.48 -8.25
C SER A 17 -0.54 30.24 -7.20
N ILE A 18 -1.48 29.36 -7.50
CA ILE A 18 -2.58 29.00 -6.57
C ILE A 18 -2.02 28.31 -5.34
N VAL A 19 -0.98 27.49 -5.51
CA VAL A 19 -0.29 26.82 -4.40
C VAL A 19 0.32 27.84 -3.46
N ASP A 20 1.00 28.86 -4.01
CA ASP A 20 1.54 29.98 -3.21
C ASP A 20 0.45 30.77 -2.48
N LEU A 21 -0.68 31.01 -3.14
CA LEU A 21 -1.80 31.74 -2.55
C LEU A 21 -2.38 31.02 -1.34
N ILE A 22 -2.57 29.70 -1.46
CA ILE A 22 -3.16 28.91 -0.39
C ILE A 22 -2.18 28.78 0.77
N ASN A 23 -0.95 28.42 0.47
CA ASN A 23 0.08 28.22 1.49
C ASN A 23 0.46 29.52 2.19
N ASN A 24 0.58 30.63 1.48
CA ASN A 24 1.02 31.91 2.04
C ASN A 24 -0.10 32.82 2.52
N GLN A 25 -1.28 32.74 1.86
CA GLN A 25 -2.34 33.72 2.08
C GLN A 25 -3.52 33.15 2.87
N PHE A 26 -3.65 31.81 2.91
CA PHE A 26 -4.82 31.15 3.48
C PHE A 26 -4.53 30.38 4.76
N SER A 27 -3.44 29.63 4.82
CA SER A 27 -2.97 28.96 6.01
C SER A 27 -1.68 29.62 6.49
N GLY A 28 -1.77 30.62 7.33
CA GLY A 28 -0.55 31.23 7.91
C GLY A 28 0.26 30.16 8.66
N PHE A 29 1.46 29.92 8.19
CA PHE A 29 2.33 28.81 8.57
C PHE A 29 2.77 28.78 10.03
N THR A 30 2.64 29.83 10.76
CA THR A 30 3.10 29.87 12.14
C THR A 30 1.92 29.91 13.08
N GLY A 31 1.37 28.76 13.42
CA GLY A 31 0.48 28.61 14.55
C GLY A 31 -1.02 28.63 14.26
N ALA A 32 -1.45 28.62 13.01
CA ALA A 32 -2.88 28.58 12.67
C ALA A 32 -3.55 27.23 12.95
N GLY A 33 -2.76 26.17 13.18
CA GLY A 33 -3.29 24.86 13.55
C GLY A 33 -4.03 24.14 12.45
N VAL A 34 -3.76 24.47 11.17
CA VAL A 34 -4.34 23.80 9.99
C VAL A 34 -3.23 23.53 8.98
N SER A 35 -3.23 22.36 8.40
CA SER A 35 -2.43 22.02 7.24
C SER A 35 -3.32 21.71 6.05
N VAL A 36 -2.89 22.16 4.86
CA VAL A 36 -3.65 22.07 3.61
C VAL A 36 -2.83 21.29 2.58
N PHE A 37 -3.49 20.38 1.86
CA PHE A 37 -2.89 19.53 0.81
C PHE A 37 -3.95 19.18 -0.25
N ASN A 38 -3.58 18.47 -1.31
CA ASN A 38 -4.46 18.05 -2.41
C ASN A 38 -5.28 19.17 -3.03
N VAL A 39 -4.63 20.28 -3.37
CA VAL A 39 -5.32 21.45 -3.88
C VAL A 39 -5.76 21.25 -5.34
N ASN A 40 -7.04 21.50 -5.59
CA ASN A 40 -7.64 21.44 -6.92
C ASN A 40 -8.38 22.74 -7.26
N ILE A 41 -8.37 23.13 -8.52
CA ILE A 41 -9.20 24.20 -9.05
C ILE A 41 -10.02 23.69 -10.23
N ASN A 42 -11.34 23.91 -10.17
CA ASN A 42 -12.29 23.51 -11.21
C ASN A 42 -12.11 22.03 -11.64
N GLY A 43 -11.83 21.14 -10.68
CA GLY A 43 -11.63 19.71 -10.88
C GLY A 43 -10.25 19.32 -11.45
N SER A 44 -9.30 20.24 -11.49
CA SER A 44 -7.93 19.96 -11.93
C SER A 44 -6.95 20.19 -10.79
N ALA A 45 -6.06 19.22 -10.55
CA ALA A 45 -4.98 19.37 -9.58
C ALA A 45 -4.08 20.56 -9.96
N VAL A 46 -3.67 21.31 -8.95
CA VAL A 46 -2.78 22.46 -9.15
C VAL A 46 -1.33 22.09 -8.88
N ASN A 47 -0.43 22.76 -9.59
CA ASN A 47 1.01 22.68 -9.37
C ASN A 47 1.59 24.10 -9.18
N GLU A 48 2.86 24.23 -8.95
CA GLU A 48 3.58 25.48 -8.71
C GLU A 48 3.38 26.55 -9.80
N ASN A 49 3.03 26.14 -11.00
CA ASN A 49 2.81 27.03 -12.13
C ASN A 49 1.33 27.30 -12.43
N SER A 50 0.41 26.74 -11.63
CA SER A 50 -1.02 26.87 -11.87
C SER A 50 -1.48 28.28 -11.52
N ILE A 51 -1.94 29.02 -12.50
CA ILE A 51 -2.50 30.36 -12.37
C ILE A 51 -3.92 30.34 -12.95
N ALA A 52 -4.88 30.83 -12.19
CA ALA A 52 -6.24 31.01 -12.66
C ALA A 52 -6.62 32.48 -12.71
N GLY A 53 -7.37 32.88 -13.73
CA GLY A 53 -7.81 34.29 -13.88
C GLY A 53 -8.89 34.70 -12.86
N ASN A 54 -9.57 33.72 -12.26
CA ASN A 54 -10.67 33.88 -11.31
C ASN A 54 -10.27 33.59 -9.85
N VAL A 55 -9.01 33.26 -9.59
CA VAL A 55 -8.45 33.12 -8.25
C VAL A 55 -7.15 33.89 -8.15
N ALA A 56 -7.03 34.77 -7.17
CA ALA A 56 -5.87 35.65 -7.02
C ALA A 56 -5.62 36.02 -5.57
N GLY A 57 -4.40 36.44 -5.24
CA GLY A 57 -4.12 37.10 -3.98
C GLY A 57 -4.47 38.57 -4.06
N PHE A 58 -4.83 39.18 -2.94
CA PHE A 58 -4.98 40.62 -2.86
C PHE A 58 -4.34 41.22 -1.61
N THR A 59 -3.89 42.45 -1.71
CA THR A 59 -3.47 43.31 -0.59
C THR A 59 -4.24 44.62 -0.59
N ASN A 60 -4.55 45.10 0.60
CA ASN A 60 -5.35 46.31 0.78
C ASN A 60 -4.65 47.29 1.76
N THR A 61 -4.49 48.51 1.34
CA THR A 61 -4.03 49.62 2.18
C THR A 61 -5.11 50.68 2.45
N ASN A 62 -6.32 50.45 1.91
CA ASN A 62 -7.47 51.35 2.12
C ASN A 62 -8.19 51.00 3.43
N PRO A 63 -8.17 51.88 4.44
CA PRO A 63 -8.77 51.55 5.74
C PRO A 63 -10.30 51.44 5.71
N ALA A 64 -10.96 51.80 4.62
CA ALA A 64 -12.42 51.67 4.50
C ALA A 64 -12.86 50.24 4.22
N PHE A 65 -12.04 49.43 3.55
CA PHE A 65 -12.33 48.02 3.32
C PHE A 65 -11.71 47.16 4.46
N PRO A 66 -12.51 46.33 5.13
CA PRO A 66 -12.11 45.76 6.44
C PRO A 66 -11.08 44.62 6.38
N ILE A 67 -10.85 43.98 5.23
CA ILE A 67 -9.85 42.93 5.06
C ILE A 67 -8.57 43.50 4.48
N SER A 68 -7.42 43.27 5.13
CA SER A 68 -6.13 43.83 4.75
C SER A 68 -5.42 43.07 3.62
N SER A 69 -5.61 41.78 3.54
CA SER A 69 -5.06 40.92 2.48
C SER A 69 -5.70 39.54 2.53
N GLY A 70 -5.52 38.74 1.49
CA GLY A 70 -6.08 37.42 1.44
C GLY A 70 -6.20 36.83 0.05
N LEU A 71 -7.08 35.85 -0.08
CA LEU A 71 -7.43 35.15 -1.29
C LEU A 71 -8.76 35.71 -1.84
N LEU A 72 -8.80 35.93 -3.15
CA LEU A 72 -9.99 36.36 -3.89
C LEU A 72 -10.42 35.29 -4.88
N LEU A 73 -11.66 34.81 -4.77
CA LEU A 73 -12.36 34.05 -5.79
C LEU A 73 -13.40 34.95 -6.46
N THR A 74 -13.55 34.83 -7.77
CA THR A 74 -14.56 35.63 -8.52
C THR A 74 -15.12 34.86 -9.70
N THR A 75 -16.36 35.13 -10.09
CA THR A 75 -17.00 34.56 -11.26
C THR A 75 -16.44 35.11 -12.57
N GLY A 76 -15.84 36.33 -12.53
CA GLY A 76 -15.12 36.97 -13.61
C GLY A 76 -13.58 36.91 -13.44
N ASN A 77 -12.91 37.90 -14.04
CA ASN A 77 -11.47 38.06 -13.87
C ASN A 77 -11.19 38.79 -12.53
N ALA A 78 -10.35 38.18 -11.66
CA ALA A 78 -10.03 38.69 -10.35
C ALA A 78 -9.50 40.14 -10.33
N ILE A 79 -8.79 40.56 -11.38
CA ILE A 79 -8.30 41.95 -11.52
C ILE A 79 -9.47 42.95 -11.60
N ALA A 80 -10.64 42.55 -12.12
CA ALA A 80 -11.81 43.40 -12.21
C ALA A 80 -12.43 43.77 -10.86
N ALA A 81 -12.15 43.02 -9.81
CA ALA A 81 -12.57 43.30 -8.44
C ALA A 81 -11.89 44.56 -7.84
N GLN A 82 -10.81 45.06 -8.46
CA GLN A 82 -10.13 46.30 -8.02
C GLN A 82 -11.02 47.52 -8.24
N GLY A 83 -11.11 48.34 -7.18
CA GLY A 83 -11.77 49.66 -7.29
C GLY A 83 -10.99 50.64 -8.18
N PRO A 84 -11.55 51.84 -8.41
CA PRO A 84 -12.77 52.34 -7.78
C PRO A 84 -14.03 51.70 -8.35
N ASN A 85 -15.11 51.62 -7.57
CA ASN A 85 -16.43 51.29 -8.08
C ASN A 85 -16.92 52.45 -8.98
N ASN A 86 -16.85 52.26 -10.27
CA ASN A 86 -17.17 53.23 -11.31
C ASN A 86 -18.10 52.67 -12.40
N SER A 87 -18.63 51.50 -12.20
CA SER A 87 -19.58 50.83 -13.08
C SER A 87 -20.57 50.04 -12.23
N SER A 88 -21.84 50.23 -12.42
CA SER A 88 -22.92 49.51 -11.75
C SER A 88 -23.32 48.22 -12.51
N SER A 89 -22.46 47.69 -13.37
CA SER A 89 -22.81 46.53 -14.20
C SER A 89 -21.56 45.87 -14.79
N LEU A 90 -20.50 45.79 -14.02
CA LEU A 90 -19.26 45.18 -14.52
C LEU A 90 -19.43 43.67 -14.69
N SER A 91 -19.11 43.21 -15.87
CA SER A 91 -19.02 41.81 -16.22
C SER A 91 -17.73 41.54 -16.97
N ASN A 92 -16.87 40.76 -16.44
CA ASN A 92 -15.56 40.48 -17.02
C ASN A 92 -15.32 38.94 -17.16
N ASN A 93 -16.11 38.35 -18.05
CA ASN A 93 -16.16 36.91 -18.23
C ASN A 93 -14.82 36.33 -18.67
N LEU A 94 -14.45 35.24 -18.05
CA LEU A 94 -13.32 34.39 -18.47
C LEU A 94 -13.79 33.40 -19.56
N PRO A 95 -12.84 32.83 -20.35
CA PRO A 95 -13.16 31.74 -21.26
C PRO A 95 -13.88 30.59 -20.55
N ALA A 96 -14.85 29.98 -21.22
CA ALA A 96 -15.63 28.85 -20.67
C ALA A 96 -14.79 27.64 -20.22
N THR A 97 -13.55 27.54 -20.68
CA THR A 97 -12.58 26.50 -20.27
C THR A 97 -12.00 26.72 -18.86
N THR A 98 -12.20 27.88 -18.28
CA THR A 98 -11.69 28.27 -16.95
C THR A 98 -12.77 28.43 -15.91
N SER A 99 -14.04 28.16 -16.26
CA SER A 99 -15.19 28.25 -15.37
C SER A 99 -15.97 26.93 -15.34
N VAL A 100 -16.67 26.68 -14.24
CA VAL A 100 -17.53 25.51 -14.04
C VAL A 100 -18.96 25.89 -14.34
N SER A 101 -19.65 25.11 -15.17
CA SER A 101 -21.08 25.29 -15.48
C SER A 101 -21.98 24.27 -14.77
N THR A 102 -21.38 23.24 -14.16
CA THR A 102 -22.07 22.20 -13.42
C THR A 102 -21.21 21.78 -12.24
N ASP A 103 -21.70 21.95 -11.03
CA ASP A 103 -21.14 21.42 -9.82
C ASP A 103 -22.27 20.93 -8.92
N PRO A 104 -22.22 19.70 -8.39
CA PRO A 104 -23.34 19.12 -7.67
C PRO A 104 -23.69 19.89 -6.37
N HIS A 105 -22.71 20.50 -5.69
CA HIS A 105 -22.97 21.33 -4.50
C HIS A 105 -23.58 22.67 -4.87
N LEU A 106 -23.01 23.35 -5.88
CA LEU A 106 -23.55 24.63 -6.38
C LEU A 106 -24.95 24.48 -6.96
N ASN A 107 -25.25 23.39 -7.67
CA ASN A 107 -26.57 23.13 -8.22
C ASN A 107 -27.66 23.04 -7.14
N ILE A 108 -27.32 22.50 -5.97
CA ILE A 108 -28.24 22.46 -4.82
C ILE A 108 -28.35 23.85 -4.18
N LEU A 109 -27.23 24.55 -3.99
CA LEU A 109 -27.16 25.85 -3.33
C LEU A 109 -27.86 26.95 -4.12
N ALA A 110 -27.57 27.02 -5.41
CA ALA A 110 -28.05 28.11 -6.29
C ALA A 110 -29.53 28.03 -6.57
N ALA A 111 -30.17 26.86 -6.50
CA ALA A 111 -31.55 26.61 -6.86
C ALA A 111 -31.93 27.15 -8.27
N GLY A 112 -30.94 27.27 -9.18
CA GLY A 112 -31.04 27.78 -10.55
C GLY A 112 -29.93 27.23 -11.44
N THR A 113 -29.81 27.75 -12.67
CA THR A 113 -28.77 27.36 -13.61
C THR A 113 -27.45 27.99 -13.20
N VAL A 114 -26.45 27.15 -12.86
CA VAL A 114 -25.11 27.63 -12.53
C VAL A 114 -24.35 28.03 -13.79
N THR A 115 -23.74 29.22 -13.74
CA THR A 115 -22.89 29.76 -14.79
C THR A 115 -21.64 30.40 -14.18
N ASN A 116 -20.55 30.49 -14.95
CA ASN A 116 -19.30 31.14 -14.55
C ASN A 116 -18.77 30.71 -13.18
N GLY A 117 -19.01 29.44 -12.80
CA GLY A 117 -18.59 28.94 -11.49
C GLY A 117 -17.08 28.87 -11.34
N VAL A 118 -16.60 29.08 -10.13
CA VAL A 118 -15.22 28.80 -9.68
C VAL A 118 -15.30 27.94 -8.46
N VAL A 119 -14.49 26.87 -8.48
CA VAL A 119 -14.43 25.86 -7.41
C VAL A 119 -12.98 25.66 -7.01
N LEU A 120 -12.67 25.92 -5.76
CA LEU A 120 -11.38 25.66 -5.13
C LEU A 120 -11.58 24.59 -4.06
N GLU A 121 -10.88 23.50 -4.17
CA GLU A 121 -10.97 22.34 -3.27
C GLU A 121 -9.60 21.98 -2.70
N PHE A 122 -9.57 21.55 -1.46
CA PHE A 122 -8.37 21.00 -0.83
C PHE A 122 -8.73 20.17 0.39
N ASP A 123 -7.81 19.31 0.78
CA ASP A 123 -7.89 18.60 2.03
C ASP A 123 -7.19 19.38 3.13
N LEU A 124 -7.64 19.18 4.37
CA LEU A 124 -7.03 19.82 5.53
C LEU A 124 -7.03 18.89 6.75
N ILE A 125 -6.03 19.08 7.62
CA ILE A 125 -6.00 18.52 8.97
C ILE A 125 -6.01 19.67 9.96
N ALA A 126 -6.92 19.57 10.93
CA ALA A 126 -7.05 20.54 12.01
C ALA A 126 -6.39 20.01 13.28
N VAL A 127 -5.55 20.80 13.93
CA VAL A 127 -4.93 20.45 15.23
C VAL A 127 -5.80 20.81 16.43
N GLY A 128 -6.94 21.46 16.20
CA GLY A 128 -7.95 21.80 17.19
C GLY A 128 -9.27 21.08 16.94
N ASP A 129 -10.23 21.28 17.80
CA ASP A 129 -11.58 20.73 17.72
C ASP A 129 -12.55 21.62 16.90
N SER A 130 -12.05 22.65 16.26
CA SER A 130 -12.81 23.57 15.40
C SER A 130 -11.95 24.19 14.33
N ILE A 131 -12.58 24.55 13.21
CA ILE A 131 -12.01 25.37 12.14
C ILE A 131 -12.87 26.61 11.93
N SER A 132 -12.25 27.70 11.51
CA SER A 132 -12.94 28.94 11.16
C SER A 132 -12.24 29.71 10.05
N PHE A 133 -13.02 30.54 9.33
CA PHE A 133 -12.59 31.47 8.27
C PHE A 133 -13.32 32.78 8.37
N ASN A 134 -12.65 33.86 8.03
CA ASN A 134 -13.32 35.16 7.79
C ASN A 134 -13.39 35.48 6.31
N TYR A 135 -14.53 35.93 5.86
CA TYR A 135 -14.77 36.26 4.46
C TYR A 135 -15.76 37.43 4.27
N ILE A 136 -15.71 38.01 3.07
CA ILE A 136 -16.72 38.96 2.57
C ILE A 136 -17.18 38.45 1.20
N PHE A 137 -18.47 38.29 1.00
CA PHE A 137 -19.07 38.04 -0.30
C PHE A 137 -19.49 39.39 -0.90
N GLY A 138 -19.20 39.65 -2.18
CA GLY A 138 -19.59 40.87 -2.90
C GLY A 138 -20.11 40.56 -4.29
N SER A 139 -20.96 41.44 -4.82
CA SER A 139 -21.53 41.28 -6.15
C SER A 139 -21.90 42.62 -6.79
N GLU A 140 -21.85 42.63 -8.12
CA GLU A 140 -22.40 43.69 -8.96
C GLU A 140 -23.95 43.60 -9.14
N GLU A 141 -24.56 42.48 -8.73
CA GLU A 141 -26.02 42.28 -8.74
C GLU A 141 -26.75 43.16 -7.73
N TYR A 142 -26.04 43.71 -6.75
CA TYR A 142 -26.60 44.56 -5.72
C TYR A 142 -26.80 46.01 -6.18
N PRO A 143 -27.87 46.70 -5.74
CA PRO A 143 -29.06 46.17 -5.10
C PRO A 143 -30.15 45.76 -6.10
N GLU A 144 -29.95 46.00 -7.41
CA GLU A 144 -31.00 46.02 -8.45
C GLU A 144 -31.64 44.63 -8.63
N PHE A 145 -30.86 43.57 -8.44
CA PHE A 145 -31.31 42.21 -8.63
C PHE A 145 -31.45 41.42 -7.33
N SER A 146 -31.50 42.08 -6.17
CA SER A 146 -31.68 41.46 -4.86
C SER A 146 -33.03 41.84 -4.23
N PRO A 147 -34.03 40.94 -4.11
CA PRO A 147 -34.03 39.55 -4.58
C PRO A 147 -34.51 39.40 -6.03
N SER A 148 -33.95 38.40 -6.74
CA SER A 148 -34.36 38.12 -8.11
C SER A 148 -34.11 36.62 -8.48
N THR A 149 -34.24 36.31 -9.78
CA THR A 149 -33.86 35.01 -10.33
C THR A 149 -32.35 34.87 -10.57
N PHE A 150 -31.62 35.96 -10.46
CA PHE A 150 -30.14 36.01 -10.54
C PHE A 150 -29.60 35.98 -9.12
N ASN A 151 -29.60 34.79 -8.53
CA ASN A 151 -29.29 34.58 -7.11
C ASN A 151 -27.89 34.05 -6.94
N ASP A 152 -26.90 34.83 -7.32
CA ASP A 152 -25.49 34.44 -7.16
C ASP A 152 -25.20 33.94 -5.76
N ALA A 153 -24.40 32.89 -5.68
CA ALA A 153 -24.26 32.14 -4.46
C ALA A 153 -22.80 31.73 -4.18
N PHE A 154 -22.45 31.81 -2.90
CA PHE A 154 -21.21 31.31 -2.35
C PHE A 154 -21.48 30.19 -1.35
N GLY A 155 -20.78 29.06 -1.49
CA GLY A 155 -20.81 28.00 -0.54
C GLY A 155 -19.39 27.60 -0.09
N LEU A 156 -19.30 27.24 1.16
CA LEU A 156 -18.12 26.65 1.76
C LEU A 156 -18.53 25.30 2.31
N PHE A 157 -18.29 24.26 1.52
CA PHE A 157 -18.72 22.90 1.83
C PHE A 157 -17.59 22.17 2.52
N LEU A 158 -17.93 21.47 3.58
CA LEU A 158 -17.02 20.64 4.36
C LEU A 158 -17.60 19.24 4.51
N TRP A 159 -16.76 18.21 4.35
CA TRP A 159 -17.08 16.83 4.71
C TRP A 159 -15.87 16.11 5.25
N GLY A 160 -16.11 15.02 5.98
CA GLY A 160 -15.10 14.24 6.69
C GLY A 160 -15.70 13.56 7.92
N PRO A 161 -14.86 12.96 8.79
CA PRO A 161 -15.32 12.29 9.99
C PRO A 161 -16.12 13.24 10.88
N THR A 162 -17.21 12.78 11.44
CA THR A 162 -18.11 13.45 12.39
C THR A 162 -18.04 14.98 12.43
N ILE A 163 -18.82 15.64 11.60
CA ILE A 163 -18.97 17.09 11.61
C ILE A 163 -20.13 17.47 12.52
N SER A 164 -19.92 18.36 13.50
CA SER A 164 -20.96 18.85 14.39
C SER A 164 -20.98 20.39 14.49
N GLY A 165 -22.13 20.99 14.59
CA GLY A 165 -22.26 22.44 14.70
C GLY A 165 -23.65 22.98 14.36
N PRO A 166 -23.87 24.30 14.41
CA PRO A 166 -25.14 24.92 14.16
C PRO A 166 -25.38 25.19 12.66
N TYR A 167 -25.39 24.14 11.85
CA TYR A 167 -25.73 24.20 10.42
C TYR A 167 -26.66 23.06 10.05
N ALA A 168 -27.54 23.31 9.10
CA ALA A 168 -28.45 22.29 8.62
C ALA A 168 -27.77 21.43 7.57
N PHE A 169 -27.89 20.13 7.73
CA PHE A 169 -27.55 19.16 6.68
C PHE A 169 -28.63 19.25 5.59
N ASN A 170 -28.28 19.68 4.39
CA ASN A 170 -29.19 19.89 3.27
C ASN A 170 -29.09 18.81 2.18
N GLY A 171 -28.48 17.66 2.47
CA GLY A 171 -28.32 16.57 1.50
C GLY A 171 -27.32 16.91 0.39
N TYR A 172 -26.29 17.67 0.70
CA TYR A 172 -25.18 17.87 -0.23
C TYR A 172 -24.44 16.55 -0.48
N PRO A 173 -23.84 16.39 -1.67
CA PRO A 173 -23.03 15.21 -1.97
C PRO A 173 -21.94 14.95 -0.91
N ASN A 174 -21.51 13.69 -0.80
CA ASN A 174 -20.47 13.22 0.14
C ASN A 174 -20.78 13.49 1.63
N GLY A 175 -22.04 13.67 1.99
CA GLY A 175 -22.41 14.06 3.35
C GLY A 175 -21.97 15.47 3.74
N GLY A 176 -21.62 16.31 2.77
CA GLY A 176 -21.12 17.66 2.97
C GLY A 176 -22.12 18.58 3.65
N VAL A 177 -21.61 19.53 4.44
CA VAL A 177 -22.37 20.62 5.03
C VAL A 177 -21.88 21.96 4.50
N ASN A 178 -22.80 22.92 4.27
CA ASN A 178 -22.39 24.28 3.93
C ASN A 178 -22.19 25.09 5.21
N ILE A 179 -20.97 25.53 5.49
CA ILE A 179 -20.63 26.35 6.66
C ILE A 179 -20.56 27.85 6.34
N ALA A 180 -20.69 28.25 5.07
CA ALA A 180 -20.90 29.66 4.68
C ALA A 180 -22.38 30.05 4.84
N THR A 181 -22.78 30.25 6.08
CA THR A 181 -24.17 30.62 6.44
C THR A 181 -24.18 31.91 7.23
N LEU A 182 -25.37 32.50 7.35
CA LEU A 182 -25.61 33.57 8.31
C LEU A 182 -25.42 33.02 9.73
N PRO A 183 -25.33 33.89 10.77
CA PRO A 183 -25.15 33.46 12.14
C PRO A 183 -26.28 32.55 12.70
N ASP A 184 -27.35 32.36 11.96
CA ASP A 184 -28.38 31.36 12.28
C ASP A 184 -27.95 29.92 12.01
N GLY A 185 -26.81 29.72 11.32
CA GLY A 185 -26.26 28.43 10.96
C GLY A 185 -27.03 27.67 9.87
N ILE A 186 -28.04 28.26 9.25
CA ILE A 186 -28.97 27.62 8.31
C ILE A 186 -29.07 28.36 6.99
N THR A 187 -29.16 29.69 7.03
CA THR A 187 -29.40 30.51 5.85
C THR A 187 -28.10 30.68 5.05
N PRO A 188 -27.97 30.15 3.81
CA PRO A 188 -26.77 30.31 3.01
C PRO A 188 -26.56 31.76 2.56
N VAL A 189 -25.31 32.11 2.27
CA VAL A 189 -24.94 33.41 1.76
C VAL A 189 -25.17 33.46 0.26
N THR A 190 -26.22 34.16 -0.15
CA THR A 190 -26.60 34.44 -1.53
C THR A 190 -27.11 35.86 -1.67
N ILE A 191 -27.20 36.40 -2.88
CA ILE A 191 -27.74 37.73 -3.17
C ILE A 191 -29.15 37.92 -2.57
N ASN A 192 -30.02 36.95 -2.70
CA ASN A 192 -31.39 37.03 -2.21
C ASN A 192 -31.49 36.91 -0.68
N ASN A 193 -30.53 36.33 -0.04
CA ASN A 193 -30.54 36.12 1.42
C ASN A 193 -29.87 37.27 2.18
N VAL A 194 -28.97 38.04 1.54
CA VAL A 194 -28.32 39.21 2.12
C VAL A 194 -28.43 40.35 1.13
N GLY A 195 -29.11 41.43 1.50
CA GLY A 195 -29.31 42.58 0.62
C GLY A 195 -30.01 43.74 1.34
N ASP A 196 -30.46 44.70 0.60
CA ASP A 196 -31.11 45.90 1.10
C ASP A 196 -32.50 45.66 1.75
N ILE A 197 -33.13 44.53 1.47
CA ILE A 197 -34.44 44.15 2.04
C ILE A 197 -34.39 42.79 2.80
N SER A 198 -33.31 42.01 2.67
CA SER A 198 -33.15 40.72 3.32
C SER A 198 -31.89 40.70 4.19
N ASN A 199 -32.03 40.39 5.48
CA ASN A 199 -30.92 40.34 6.41
C ASN A 199 -29.99 41.56 6.35
N THR A 200 -30.59 42.73 6.29
CA THR A 200 -29.93 44.01 6.02
C THR A 200 -28.80 44.37 6.97
N GLN A 201 -28.80 43.80 8.18
CA GLN A 201 -27.72 43.98 9.16
C GLN A 201 -26.37 43.35 8.72
N TYR A 202 -26.41 42.49 7.73
CA TYR A 202 -25.19 41.85 7.16
C TYR A 202 -24.86 42.39 5.78
N TYR A 203 -25.61 43.38 5.27
CA TYR A 203 -25.42 43.99 3.96
C TYR A 203 -24.71 45.33 4.06
N VAL A 204 -23.78 45.57 3.16
CA VAL A 204 -23.07 46.85 3.01
C VAL A 204 -23.25 47.35 1.58
N PHE A 205 -23.96 48.45 1.44
CA PHE A 205 -24.16 49.13 0.16
C PHE A 205 -22.90 49.91 -0.25
N ASN A 206 -22.38 49.68 -1.47
CA ASN A 206 -21.14 50.26 -1.96
C ASN A 206 -21.22 50.86 -3.36
N ASP A 207 -22.43 51.13 -3.88
CA ASP A 207 -22.61 51.79 -5.16
C ASP A 207 -21.81 53.12 -5.23
N ASN A 208 -21.09 53.30 -6.34
CA ASN A 208 -20.15 54.41 -6.53
C ASN A 208 -19.10 54.56 -5.41
N GLY A 209 -18.73 53.43 -4.76
CA GLY A 209 -17.76 53.42 -3.68
C GLY A 209 -18.24 54.05 -2.38
N SER A 210 -19.51 54.07 -2.12
CA SER A 210 -20.13 54.78 -0.97
C SER A 210 -19.64 54.30 0.40
N ALA A 211 -19.34 52.98 0.56
CA ALA A 211 -18.80 52.42 1.80
C ALA A 211 -17.28 52.28 1.77
N TYR A 212 -16.73 51.74 0.67
CA TYR A 212 -15.31 51.34 0.61
C TYR A 212 -14.45 52.28 -0.23
N GLY A 213 -14.98 53.38 -0.70
CA GLY A 213 -14.25 54.37 -1.49
C GLY A 213 -13.71 53.75 -2.79
N ASN A 214 -12.40 53.82 -2.96
CA ASN A 214 -11.75 53.27 -4.16
C ASN A 214 -11.26 51.82 -3.98
N ALA A 215 -11.60 51.12 -2.89
CA ALA A 215 -10.98 49.86 -2.57
C ALA A 215 -11.41 48.75 -3.53
N ILE A 216 -12.71 48.55 -3.70
CA ILE A 216 -13.27 47.44 -4.50
C ILE A 216 -14.30 47.94 -5.50
N GLN A 217 -14.56 47.11 -6.52
CA GLN A 217 -15.50 47.43 -7.60
C GLN A 217 -16.97 47.15 -7.25
N TYR A 218 -17.24 46.04 -6.50
CA TYR A 218 -18.61 45.53 -6.25
C TYR A 218 -19.57 46.57 -5.65
N ASP A 219 -20.81 46.57 -6.14
CA ASP A 219 -21.88 47.53 -5.74
C ASP A 219 -22.45 47.25 -4.35
N GLY A 220 -22.31 46.00 -3.90
CA GLY A 220 -22.67 45.64 -2.53
C GLY A 220 -21.89 44.43 -2.03
N THR A 221 -21.82 44.33 -0.70
CA THR A 221 -21.14 43.20 -0.07
C THR A 221 -21.87 42.74 1.19
N THR A 222 -21.45 41.61 1.71
CA THR A 222 -21.71 41.27 3.12
C THR A 222 -20.79 42.08 4.05
N THR A 223 -21.15 42.17 5.33
CA THR A 223 -20.16 42.47 6.38
C THR A 223 -19.10 41.36 6.43
N VAL A 224 -18.05 41.50 7.24
CA VAL A 224 -17.17 40.36 7.50
C VAL A 224 -17.98 39.25 8.16
N MET A 225 -18.00 38.12 7.50
CA MET A 225 -18.66 36.88 7.95
C MET A 225 -17.63 35.91 8.45
N THR A 226 -17.99 35.05 9.40
CA THR A 226 -17.16 33.95 9.84
C THR A 226 -17.86 32.63 9.56
N ALA A 227 -17.26 31.80 8.74
CA ALA A 227 -17.64 30.40 8.58
C ALA A 227 -16.86 29.56 9.56
N GLY A 228 -17.47 28.56 10.18
CA GLY A 228 -16.76 27.69 11.10
C GLY A 228 -17.57 26.48 11.53
N CYS A 229 -16.88 25.44 11.96
CA CYS A 229 -17.54 24.26 12.51
C CYS A 229 -16.61 23.51 13.47
N ASN A 230 -17.19 22.59 14.23
CA ASN A 230 -16.43 21.64 15.04
C ASN A 230 -16.00 20.47 14.18
N VAL A 231 -14.76 20.03 14.39
CA VAL A 231 -14.09 18.92 13.70
C VAL A 231 -13.42 18.04 14.73
N ILE A 232 -13.04 16.84 14.31
CA ILE A 232 -12.19 15.97 15.12
C ILE A 232 -10.74 16.32 14.83
N CYS A 233 -10.03 16.60 15.88
CA CYS A 233 -8.63 16.93 15.84
C CYS A 233 -7.78 15.81 15.22
N GLY A 234 -6.91 16.17 14.27
CA GLY A 234 -6.01 15.22 13.60
C GLY A 234 -6.65 14.36 12.51
N GLU A 235 -7.93 14.57 12.22
CA GLU A 235 -8.60 13.91 11.12
C GLU A 235 -8.54 14.75 9.84
N VAL A 236 -8.64 14.06 8.71
CA VAL A 236 -8.65 14.71 7.39
C VAL A 236 -10.07 15.18 7.04
N TYR A 237 -10.19 16.41 6.60
CA TYR A 237 -11.43 16.99 6.11
C TYR A 237 -11.24 17.54 4.72
N HIS A 238 -12.22 17.32 3.84
CA HIS A 238 -12.25 17.95 2.54
C HIS A 238 -13.04 19.25 2.58
N ILE A 239 -12.47 20.30 2.04
CA ILE A 239 -13.10 21.61 1.94
C ILE A 239 -13.26 22.03 0.47
N LYS A 240 -14.43 22.57 0.15
CA LYS A 240 -14.76 23.09 -1.16
C LYS A 240 -15.30 24.51 -1.03
N LEU A 241 -14.57 25.48 -1.57
CA LEU A 241 -15.01 26.84 -1.73
C LEU A 241 -15.58 26.99 -3.15
N ALA A 242 -16.84 27.29 -3.28
CA ALA A 242 -17.53 27.35 -4.56
C ALA A 242 -18.38 28.61 -4.68
N LEU A 243 -18.21 29.32 -5.79
CA LEU A 243 -18.90 30.57 -6.13
C LEU A 243 -19.45 30.44 -7.54
N CYS A 244 -20.64 30.95 -7.79
CA CYS A 244 -21.20 30.97 -9.14
C CYS A 244 -22.15 32.16 -9.38
N ASN A 245 -22.29 32.56 -10.65
CA ASN A 245 -23.42 33.29 -11.13
C ASN A 245 -24.59 32.34 -11.36
N VAL A 246 -25.82 32.85 -11.23
CA VAL A 246 -27.04 32.06 -11.38
C VAL A 246 -27.94 32.67 -12.45
N SER A 247 -28.31 31.84 -13.42
CA SER A 247 -29.23 32.13 -14.54
C SER A 247 -28.61 32.88 -15.72
N ASP A 248 -27.60 33.72 -15.54
CA ASP A 248 -26.86 34.34 -16.63
C ASP A 248 -25.33 34.38 -16.37
N GLN A 249 -24.58 35.15 -17.14
CA GLN A 249 -23.12 35.33 -17.03
C GLN A 249 -22.72 36.79 -16.87
N ALA A 250 -23.68 37.63 -16.52
CA ALA A 250 -23.50 39.07 -16.32
C ALA A 250 -23.32 39.36 -14.82
N PHE A 251 -22.78 40.53 -14.52
CA PHE A 251 -22.59 41.03 -13.14
C PHE A 251 -21.73 40.11 -12.27
N ASP A 252 -20.43 40.38 -12.22
CA ASP A 252 -19.48 39.53 -11.50
C ASP A 252 -19.74 39.51 -9.99
N SER A 253 -19.57 38.35 -9.40
CA SER A 253 -19.57 38.15 -7.96
C SER A 253 -18.19 37.70 -7.47
N GLY A 254 -17.86 37.99 -6.21
CA GLY A 254 -16.57 37.63 -5.63
C GLY A 254 -16.59 37.37 -4.13
N VAL A 255 -15.61 36.61 -3.66
CA VAL A 255 -15.38 36.32 -2.24
C VAL A 255 -13.95 36.67 -1.86
N PHE A 256 -13.83 37.53 -0.87
CA PHE A 256 -12.58 37.94 -0.24
C PHE A 256 -12.39 37.11 1.03
N LEU A 257 -11.40 36.24 1.05
CA LEU A 257 -11.03 35.42 2.21
C LEU A 257 -9.84 36.07 2.92
N GLU A 258 -9.96 36.27 4.22
CA GLU A 258 -8.96 37.01 5.00
C GLU A 258 -7.72 36.11 5.23
N VAL A 259 -6.52 36.67 5.02
CA VAL A 259 -5.26 36.01 5.29
C VAL A 259 -5.17 35.57 6.75
N ASN A 260 -4.61 34.38 7.01
CA ASN A 260 -4.45 33.78 8.34
C ASN A 260 -5.79 33.59 9.10
N SER A 261 -6.94 33.66 8.42
CA SER A 261 -8.22 33.42 9.06
C SER A 261 -8.65 31.96 9.05
N LEU A 262 -8.11 31.14 8.14
CA LEU A 262 -8.24 29.68 8.26
C LEU A 262 -7.40 29.23 9.44
N ASN A 263 -8.05 29.02 10.57
CA ASN A 263 -7.39 28.58 11.77
C ASN A 263 -8.17 27.44 12.45
N SER A 264 -7.45 26.70 13.24
CA SER A 264 -8.01 25.70 14.13
C SER A 264 -7.62 26.04 15.55
N GLN A 265 -8.61 26.14 16.43
CA GLN A 265 -8.42 26.41 17.85
C GLN A 265 -8.92 25.23 18.67
N ALA A 266 -8.11 24.79 19.62
CA ALA A 266 -8.54 23.80 20.59
C ALA A 266 -9.30 24.50 21.72
N SER A 267 -10.56 24.15 21.92
CA SER A 267 -11.29 24.50 23.14
C SER A 267 -10.93 23.58 24.29
N ILE A 268 -10.48 22.38 23.98
CA ILE A 268 -9.91 21.37 24.90
C ILE A 268 -8.69 20.80 24.21
N ALA A 269 -7.58 20.54 24.93
CA ALA A 269 -6.45 19.79 24.37
C ALA A 269 -6.96 18.47 23.76
N CYS A 270 -6.72 18.29 22.49
CA CYS A 270 -7.26 17.16 21.71
C CYS A 270 -6.77 15.77 22.16
N GLY A 271 -5.89 15.70 23.14
CA GLY A 271 -5.36 14.43 23.61
C GLY A 271 -4.51 13.67 22.58
N LYS A 272 -4.17 14.28 21.45
CA LYS A 272 -3.29 13.72 20.43
C LYS A 272 -2.04 14.58 20.30
N ASN A 273 -0.91 13.96 20.02
CA ASN A 273 0.37 14.63 19.81
C ASN A 273 0.79 14.52 18.36
N TYR A 274 1.32 15.58 17.78
CA TYR A 274 1.55 15.71 16.36
C TYR A 274 2.96 16.13 16.03
N GLY A 275 3.40 15.77 14.84
CA GLY A 275 4.54 16.35 14.16
C GLY A 275 4.35 16.21 12.65
N LEU A 276 5.34 16.70 11.92
CA LEU A 276 5.32 16.78 10.48
C LEU A 276 6.64 16.27 9.93
N VAL A 277 6.57 15.50 8.84
CA VAL A 277 7.69 15.20 7.98
C VAL A 277 7.42 15.87 6.63
N PHE A 278 8.36 16.63 6.13
CA PHE A 278 8.15 17.45 4.93
C PHE A 278 9.37 17.42 4.01
N TYR A 279 9.16 17.61 2.73
CA TYR A 279 10.21 17.90 1.77
C TYR A 279 10.71 19.33 2.04
N ASP A 280 11.97 19.45 2.37
CA ASP A 280 12.61 20.71 2.76
C ASP A 280 13.40 21.29 1.56
N TYR A 281 12.73 22.05 0.72
CA TYR A 281 13.27 22.53 -0.54
C TYR A 281 14.53 23.40 -0.39
N ASN A 282 14.65 24.12 0.71
CA ASN A 282 15.77 25.03 0.96
C ASN A 282 16.77 24.53 2.03
N GLU A 283 16.59 23.31 2.51
CA GLU A 283 17.45 22.59 3.46
C GLU A 283 17.68 23.34 4.78
N ASN A 284 16.66 24.06 5.26
CA ASN A 284 16.78 24.89 6.46
C ASN A 284 16.26 24.23 7.75
N CYS A 285 15.71 23.00 7.65
CA CYS A 285 15.06 22.27 8.74
C CYS A 285 13.85 23.00 9.34
N ALA A 286 13.18 23.82 8.56
CA ALA A 286 12.02 24.55 9.00
C ALA A 286 10.95 24.50 7.91
N LYS A 287 9.75 23.99 8.25
CA LYS A 287 8.64 23.95 7.30
C LYS A 287 8.28 25.35 6.81
N ASP A 288 8.43 25.61 5.56
CA ASP A 288 8.01 26.85 4.92
C ASP A 288 7.06 26.60 3.73
N TYR A 289 6.76 27.64 2.94
CA TYR A 289 5.67 27.58 1.98
C TYR A 289 5.95 26.73 0.72
N LEU A 290 7.21 26.44 0.41
CA LEU A 290 7.57 25.60 -0.73
C LEU A 290 7.60 24.11 -0.37
N ASP A 291 7.60 23.82 0.92
CA ASP A 291 7.73 22.48 1.41
C ASP A 291 6.38 21.77 1.42
N PHE A 292 6.35 20.54 1.01
CA PHE A 292 5.14 19.69 1.03
C PHE A 292 5.36 18.52 2.01
N GLY A 293 4.25 17.91 2.47
CA GLY A 293 4.30 16.76 3.35
C GLY A 293 4.80 15.52 2.64
N VAL A 294 5.55 14.67 3.34
CA VAL A 294 5.99 13.36 2.82
C VAL A 294 5.20 12.27 3.53
N GLU A 295 4.52 11.44 2.79
CA GLU A 295 3.66 10.36 3.27
C GLU A 295 4.45 9.10 3.63
N ASN A 296 3.86 8.23 4.46
CA ASN A 296 4.36 6.90 4.86
C ASN A 296 5.75 6.84 5.49
N VAL A 297 6.23 7.96 6.03
CA VAL A 297 7.47 8.00 6.79
C VAL A 297 7.21 7.60 8.24
N LEU A 298 7.97 6.64 8.74
CA LEU A 298 7.83 6.14 10.10
C LEU A 298 8.61 6.97 11.10
N VAL A 299 7.97 7.26 12.23
CA VAL A 299 8.60 7.90 13.39
C VAL A 299 8.41 7.04 14.63
N THR A 300 9.44 7.01 15.47
CA THR A 300 9.43 6.33 16.78
C THR A 300 9.61 7.31 17.91
N ILE A 301 8.85 7.14 19.00
CA ILE A 301 8.91 8.01 20.16
C ILE A 301 9.23 7.17 21.41
N GLN A 302 10.24 7.59 22.15
CA GLN A 302 10.70 6.99 23.38
C GLN A 302 10.58 7.98 24.58
N PRO A 303 10.29 7.54 25.80
CA PRO A 303 9.93 6.15 26.17
C PRO A 303 8.52 5.77 25.75
N GLY A 304 8.26 4.47 25.60
CA GLY A 304 6.95 3.94 25.35
C GLY A 304 6.81 3.17 24.03
N ASN A 305 7.85 3.19 23.16
CA ASN A 305 7.87 2.54 21.86
C ASN A 305 6.66 2.90 20.97
N TYR A 306 6.24 4.17 21.01
CA TYR A 306 5.17 4.62 20.12
C TYR A 306 5.71 4.73 18.70
N VAL A 307 4.92 4.27 17.75
CA VAL A 307 5.24 4.36 16.32
C VAL A 307 4.07 5.04 15.61
N SER A 308 4.37 5.84 14.62
CA SER A 308 3.36 6.43 13.75
C SER A 308 3.93 6.63 12.35
N SER A 309 3.11 6.45 11.32
CA SER A 309 3.42 6.83 9.95
C SER A 309 2.83 8.19 9.62
N THR A 310 3.44 8.89 8.68
CA THR A 310 2.88 10.13 8.14
C THR A 310 1.77 9.83 7.14
N ASN A 311 0.79 10.71 7.07
CA ASN A 311 -0.24 10.73 6.03
C ASN A 311 0.17 11.59 4.82
N GLN A 312 -0.70 11.73 3.81
CA GLN A 312 -0.47 12.53 2.59
C GLN A 312 -0.05 13.98 2.86
N GLY A 313 -0.43 14.56 3.98
CA GLY A 313 0.02 15.89 4.40
C GLY A 313 1.36 15.88 5.15
N GLY A 314 1.99 14.72 5.30
CA GLY A 314 3.23 14.56 6.06
C GLY A 314 3.03 14.54 7.58
N PHE A 315 1.79 14.51 8.07
CA PHE A 315 1.50 14.49 9.51
C PHE A 315 1.49 13.08 10.05
N TRP A 316 2.19 12.90 11.16
CA TRP A 316 2.03 11.74 12.01
C TRP A 316 1.32 12.13 13.30
N VAL A 317 0.57 11.21 13.86
CA VAL A 317 -0.25 11.39 15.06
C VAL A 317 -0.09 10.21 15.97
N VAL A 318 0.11 10.47 17.26
CA VAL A 318 -0.03 9.45 18.32
C VAL A 318 -1.08 9.88 19.29
N ASP A 319 -1.80 8.92 19.87
CA ASP A 319 -2.71 9.17 20.97
C ASP A 319 -1.96 9.75 22.17
N THR A 320 -2.67 10.36 23.09
CA THR A 320 -2.17 11.15 24.22
C THR A 320 -0.89 10.57 24.83
N LEU A 321 0.23 11.24 24.61
CA LEU A 321 1.45 10.98 25.36
C LEU A 321 1.28 11.54 26.78
N PRO A 322 1.63 10.81 27.83
CA PRO A 322 1.73 11.36 29.17
C PRO A 322 2.67 12.56 29.23
N TYR A 323 2.44 13.48 30.16
CA TYR A 323 3.38 14.59 30.35
C TYR A 323 4.78 14.05 30.67
N GLY A 324 5.77 14.52 29.95
CA GLY A 324 7.14 14.03 30.11
C GLY A 324 8.08 14.50 29.02
N ASN A 325 9.31 14.04 29.14
CA ASN A 325 10.35 14.26 28.13
C ASN A 325 10.41 13.05 27.21
N TYR A 326 10.44 13.31 25.93
CA TYR A 326 10.45 12.31 24.88
C TYR A 326 11.61 12.55 23.91
N THR A 327 11.99 11.48 23.28
CA THR A 327 12.90 11.48 22.12
C THR A 327 12.14 10.91 20.95
N ILE A 328 12.11 11.64 19.84
CA ILE A 328 11.57 11.17 18.57
C ILE A 328 12.70 10.89 17.59
N THR A 329 12.59 9.81 16.88
CA THR A 329 13.53 9.38 15.83
C THR A 329 12.74 9.04 14.58
N ILE A 330 13.18 9.56 13.44
CA ILE A 330 12.67 9.17 12.15
C ILE A 330 13.39 7.90 11.67
N ASP A 331 12.65 6.96 11.12
CA ASP A 331 13.26 5.81 10.47
C ASP A 331 13.70 6.17 9.04
N THR A 332 14.98 5.97 8.76
CA THR A 332 15.58 6.25 7.45
C THR A 332 16.07 4.99 6.75
N THR A 333 15.82 3.81 7.30
CA THR A 333 16.38 2.55 6.79
C THR A 333 15.91 2.22 5.38
N ASN A 334 14.68 2.64 5.01
CA ASN A 334 14.10 2.42 3.69
C ASN A 334 13.76 3.75 2.98
N LEU A 335 14.37 4.85 3.40
CA LEU A 335 14.14 6.14 2.77
C LEU A 335 15.24 6.46 1.75
N TYR A 336 14.86 6.86 0.57
CA TYR A 336 15.74 7.44 -0.46
C TYR A 336 15.89 8.95 -0.29
N TRP A 337 15.72 9.40 0.94
CA TRP A 337 15.74 10.79 1.36
C TRP A 337 16.89 11.04 2.30
N ASP A 338 17.59 12.16 2.11
CA ASP A 338 18.51 12.71 3.09
C ASP A 338 17.77 13.58 4.09
N LEU A 339 18.27 13.62 5.33
CA LEU A 339 17.69 14.45 6.38
C LEU A 339 18.36 15.83 6.41
N THR A 340 17.54 16.87 6.36
CA THR A 340 17.98 18.25 6.61
C THR A 340 17.97 18.59 8.10
N CYS A 341 17.26 17.77 8.90
CA CYS A 341 17.14 17.88 10.35
C CYS A 341 17.90 16.76 11.07
N PRO A 342 18.21 16.91 12.40
CA PRO A 342 18.77 15.79 13.16
C PRO A 342 17.84 14.58 13.17
N ILE A 343 18.37 13.38 12.90
CA ILE A 343 17.63 12.11 12.87
C ILE A 343 16.89 11.82 14.19
N THR A 344 17.39 12.33 15.29
CA THR A 344 16.81 12.18 16.63
C THR A 344 16.67 13.54 17.28
N GLN A 345 15.48 13.85 17.77
CA GLN A 345 15.19 15.12 18.43
C GLN A 345 14.52 14.89 19.80
N ASN A 346 14.78 15.78 20.74
CA ASN A 346 14.17 15.74 22.07
C ASN A 346 13.08 16.80 22.20
N PHE A 347 11.98 16.44 22.85
CA PHE A 347 10.87 17.34 23.11
C PHE A 347 10.20 17.05 24.44
N THR A 348 9.40 17.98 24.92
CA THR A 348 8.67 17.86 26.18
C THR A 348 7.18 18.06 25.92
N ILE A 349 6.37 17.13 26.37
CA ILE A 349 4.91 17.25 26.37
C ILE A 349 4.48 17.74 27.75
N ASP A 350 3.75 18.86 27.78
CA ASP A 350 3.15 19.41 28.99
C ASP A 350 1.82 20.12 28.67
N ALA A 351 1.21 20.75 29.62
CA ALA A 351 -0.08 21.43 29.44
C ALA A 351 -0.07 22.57 28.39
N ASN A 352 1.10 23.09 28.06
CA ASN A 352 1.28 24.22 27.14
C ASN A 352 1.89 23.80 25.79
N ASN A 353 2.48 22.60 25.71
CA ASN A 353 3.14 22.11 24.52
C ASN A 353 2.76 20.65 24.25
N GLN A 354 2.06 20.45 23.13
CA GLN A 354 1.61 19.13 22.66
C GLN A 354 2.22 18.78 21.29
N PHE A 355 3.17 19.60 20.82
CA PHE A 355 3.80 19.43 19.53
C PHE A 355 5.17 18.78 19.68
N ALA A 356 5.45 17.84 18.81
CA ALA A 356 6.77 17.28 18.60
C ALA A 356 7.53 18.06 17.52
N PRO A 357 8.86 17.92 17.46
CA PRO A 357 9.67 18.49 16.39
C PRO A 357 9.26 17.96 15.02
N ASN A 358 9.47 18.76 13.99
CA ASN A 358 9.31 18.37 12.60
C ASN A 358 10.61 17.80 12.04
N PHE A 359 10.50 17.05 10.93
CA PHE A 359 11.64 16.54 10.17
C PHE A 359 11.57 17.01 8.72
N GLY A 360 12.67 17.59 8.24
CA GLY A 360 12.85 17.94 6.84
C GLY A 360 13.62 16.84 6.10
N LEU A 361 13.16 16.53 4.91
CA LEU A 361 13.79 15.59 3.99
C LEU A 361 14.13 16.29 2.68
N VAL A 362 15.18 15.83 2.02
CA VAL A 362 15.57 16.28 0.68
C VAL A 362 15.93 15.06 -0.17
N ASP A 363 15.63 15.10 -1.47
CA ASP A 363 15.91 14.00 -2.37
C ASP A 363 17.41 13.81 -2.60
N PHE A 364 17.89 12.60 -2.39
CA PHE A 364 19.30 12.25 -2.62
C PHE A 364 19.62 12.16 -4.13
N ASN A 365 18.72 11.57 -4.91
CA ASN A 365 18.68 11.52 -6.38
C ASN A 365 17.27 11.12 -6.80
N PRO A 366 16.76 11.53 -7.99
CA PRO A 366 15.49 11.02 -8.50
C PRO A 366 15.52 9.50 -8.62
N CYS A 367 14.73 8.84 -7.83
CA CYS A 367 14.79 7.41 -7.61
C CYS A 367 13.41 6.80 -7.60
N THR A 368 13.25 5.60 -8.16
CA THR A 368 12.01 4.82 -8.13
C THR A 368 12.04 3.78 -7.01
N ASP A 369 10.89 3.50 -6.43
CA ASP A 369 10.70 2.46 -5.43
C ASP A 369 9.53 1.56 -5.87
N PRO A 370 9.78 0.69 -6.88
CA PRO A 370 8.73 -0.12 -7.47
C PRO A 370 8.33 -1.27 -6.56
N ASP A 371 7.02 -1.53 -6.50
CA ASP A 371 6.42 -2.63 -5.76
C ASP A 371 5.27 -3.23 -6.56
N VAL A 372 5.11 -4.55 -6.54
CA VAL A 372 4.01 -5.24 -7.20
C VAL A 372 3.34 -6.22 -6.26
N SER A 373 2.02 -6.37 -6.40
CA SER A 373 1.28 -7.37 -5.63
C SER A 373 0.19 -7.99 -6.50
N ILE A 374 -0.03 -9.31 -6.33
CA ILE A 374 -1.05 -10.09 -7.03
C ILE A 374 -1.86 -10.93 -6.04
N TYR A 375 -3.17 -10.99 -6.22
CA TYR A 375 -4.04 -11.77 -5.36
C TYR A 375 -5.33 -12.20 -6.05
N ALA A 376 -5.76 -13.42 -5.77
CA ALA A 376 -7.06 -13.95 -6.17
C ALA A 376 -7.91 -14.29 -4.93
N PRO A 377 -8.94 -13.50 -4.59
CA PRO A 377 -9.74 -13.74 -3.39
C PRO A 377 -10.50 -15.07 -3.43
N PHE A 378 -10.76 -15.59 -4.62
CA PHE A 378 -11.48 -16.83 -4.82
C PHE A 378 -10.90 -17.61 -5.99
N LEU A 379 -10.57 -18.86 -5.75
CA LEU A 379 -10.22 -19.84 -6.78
C LEU A 379 -11.29 -20.94 -6.77
N ARG A 380 -12.35 -20.78 -7.57
CA ARG A 380 -13.48 -21.71 -7.64
C ARG A 380 -13.54 -22.39 -8.99
N PRO A 381 -13.60 -23.72 -9.03
CA PRO A 381 -13.55 -24.43 -10.29
C PRO A 381 -14.82 -24.22 -11.12
N CYS A 382 -14.67 -24.06 -12.43
CA CYS A 382 -15.75 -23.96 -13.44
C CYS A 382 -16.75 -22.81 -13.22
N LEU A 383 -16.44 -21.85 -12.35
CA LEU A 383 -17.21 -20.62 -12.26
C LEU A 383 -16.57 -19.55 -13.16
N PRO A 384 -17.34 -18.87 -14.02
CA PRO A 384 -16.81 -17.83 -14.89
C PRO A 384 -16.51 -16.52 -14.14
N ASN A 385 -15.63 -15.72 -14.72
CA ASN A 385 -15.37 -14.35 -14.32
C ASN A 385 -14.83 -14.19 -12.89
N GLN A 386 -13.97 -15.10 -12.46
CA GLN A 386 -13.23 -14.91 -11.21
C GLN A 386 -12.14 -13.88 -11.40
N MET A 387 -11.95 -13.04 -10.40
CA MET A 387 -11.08 -11.89 -10.52
C MET A 387 -9.73 -12.17 -9.87
N ILE A 388 -8.67 -11.87 -10.60
CA ILE A 388 -7.32 -11.69 -10.07
C ILE A 388 -7.07 -10.18 -10.03
N TYR A 389 -6.53 -9.70 -8.94
CA TYR A 389 -6.21 -8.30 -8.72
C TYR A 389 -4.71 -8.13 -8.74
N VAL A 390 -4.24 -7.10 -9.44
CA VAL A 390 -2.82 -6.75 -9.52
C VAL A 390 -2.66 -5.27 -9.23
N SER A 391 -1.68 -4.94 -8.40
CA SER A 391 -1.28 -3.57 -8.09
C SER A 391 0.19 -3.40 -8.44
N ALA A 392 0.51 -2.41 -9.24
CA ALA A 392 1.88 -2.00 -9.53
C ALA A 392 2.08 -0.57 -9.03
N CYS A 393 2.94 -0.40 -8.07
CA CYS A 393 3.14 0.85 -7.35
C CYS A 393 4.55 1.42 -7.59
N ASN A 394 4.67 2.72 -7.48
CA ASN A 394 5.90 3.41 -7.17
C ASN A 394 5.68 4.04 -5.81
N GLN A 395 6.27 3.44 -4.77
CA GLN A 395 5.96 3.69 -3.38
C GLN A 395 6.11 5.17 -2.99
N PRO A 396 5.47 5.65 -1.92
CA PRO A 396 5.59 7.05 -1.44
C PRO A 396 7.02 7.46 -1.11
N THR A 397 7.89 6.51 -0.84
CA THR A 397 9.32 6.70 -0.62
C THR A 397 10.10 7.05 -1.87
N ALA A 398 9.52 6.81 -3.06
CA ALA A 398 10.13 7.16 -4.33
C ALA A 398 10.27 8.67 -4.51
N THR A 399 11.35 9.09 -5.16
CA THR A 399 11.62 10.49 -5.53
C THR A 399 11.61 10.70 -7.05
N GLY A 400 11.53 9.62 -7.83
CA GLY A 400 11.54 9.61 -9.29
C GLY A 400 10.37 8.87 -9.90
N ILE A 401 10.11 9.10 -11.19
CA ILE A 401 9.03 8.48 -11.96
C ILE A 401 9.48 7.12 -12.47
N LEU A 402 8.71 6.07 -12.24
CA LEU A 402 8.87 4.76 -12.88
C LEU A 402 8.33 4.84 -14.31
N ASN A 403 9.23 5.05 -15.27
CA ASN A 403 8.87 5.35 -16.65
C ASN A 403 8.57 4.08 -17.47
N SER A 404 7.49 4.16 -18.27
CA SER A 404 7.12 3.12 -19.26
C SER A 404 7.01 1.72 -18.65
N SER A 405 6.49 1.64 -17.45
CA SER A 405 6.39 0.40 -16.69
C SER A 405 5.37 -0.58 -17.29
N TYR A 406 5.60 -1.86 -16.98
CA TYR A 406 4.67 -2.93 -17.32
C TYR A 406 4.79 -4.08 -16.31
N VAL A 407 3.73 -4.86 -16.19
CA VAL A 407 3.70 -6.07 -15.36
C VAL A 407 3.56 -7.28 -16.29
N ASP A 408 4.45 -8.25 -16.13
CA ASP A 408 4.30 -9.58 -16.71
C ASP A 408 3.63 -10.47 -15.67
N VAL A 409 2.46 -10.99 -16.02
CA VAL A 409 1.70 -11.89 -15.15
C VAL A 409 1.77 -13.30 -15.74
N GLU A 410 2.35 -14.23 -15.01
CA GLU A 410 2.32 -15.65 -15.31
C GLU A 410 1.15 -16.29 -14.57
N LEU A 411 0.35 -17.06 -15.28
CA LEU A 411 -0.83 -17.74 -14.73
C LEU A 411 -0.64 -19.25 -14.81
N ASP A 412 -1.13 -19.97 -13.78
CA ASP A 412 -1.23 -21.43 -13.83
C ASP A 412 -1.91 -21.88 -15.13
N PRO A 413 -1.46 -22.98 -15.77
CA PRO A 413 -2.07 -23.52 -17.00
C PRO A 413 -3.56 -23.83 -16.93
N LEU A 414 -4.14 -24.00 -15.76
CA LEU A 414 -5.58 -24.22 -15.54
C LEU A 414 -6.37 -22.90 -15.50
N ILE A 415 -5.71 -21.76 -15.47
CA ILE A 415 -6.32 -20.43 -15.44
C ILE A 415 -6.31 -19.84 -16.85
N SER A 416 -7.46 -19.44 -17.34
CA SER A 416 -7.60 -18.79 -18.65
C SER A 416 -8.22 -17.40 -18.51
N ILE A 417 -7.63 -16.40 -19.17
CA ILE A 417 -8.15 -15.03 -19.17
C ILE A 417 -9.41 -14.94 -20.01
N THR A 418 -10.48 -14.36 -19.46
CA THR A 418 -11.73 -14.05 -20.19
C THR A 418 -11.81 -12.57 -20.57
N SER A 419 -11.36 -11.68 -19.70
CA SER A 419 -11.24 -10.24 -19.96
C SER A 419 -10.27 -9.60 -18.93
N SER A 420 -9.92 -8.34 -19.11
CA SER A 420 -9.12 -7.59 -18.15
C SER A 420 -9.43 -6.10 -18.23
N SER A 421 -9.20 -5.35 -17.16
CA SER A 421 -9.40 -3.91 -17.11
C SER A 421 -8.30 -3.15 -17.87
N LEU A 422 -7.08 -3.71 -17.97
CA LEU A 422 -6.01 -3.24 -18.87
C LEU A 422 -5.84 -4.19 -20.04
N PRO A 423 -5.51 -3.67 -21.25
CA PRO A 423 -5.17 -4.53 -22.38
C PRO A 423 -3.87 -5.29 -22.10
N TYR A 424 -3.79 -6.54 -22.54
CA TYR A 424 -2.60 -7.38 -22.38
C TYR A 424 -2.05 -7.88 -23.71
N ILE A 425 -0.77 -8.25 -23.71
CA ILE A 425 -0.03 -8.83 -24.84
C ILE A 425 0.51 -10.19 -24.40
N PRO A 426 0.02 -11.33 -24.98
CA PRO A 426 0.58 -12.63 -24.67
C PRO A 426 2.06 -12.74 -25.05
N GLN A 427 2.88 -13.23 -24.11
CA GLN A 427 4.32 -13.46 -24.32
C GLN A 427 4.65 -14.93 -24.64
N GLY A 428 3.73 -15.84 -24.43
CA GLY A 428 3.91 -17.30 -24.48
C GLY A 428 3.97 -17.89 -23.07
N ASN A 429 3.97 -19.19 -22.94
CA ASN A 429 4.08 -19.92 -21.65
C ASN A 429 3.15 -19.41 -20.54
N ASN A 430 1.91 -19.03 -20.87
CA ASN A 430 0.93 -18.41 -19.98
C ASN A 430 1.35 -17.07 -19.34
N ILE A 431 2.36 -16.38 -19.90
CA ILE A 431 2.78 -15.06 -19.48
C ILE A 431 2.03 -13.99 -20.30
N TYR A 432 1.50 -12.99 -19.62
CA TYR A 432 0.71 -11.91 -20.19
C TYR A 432 1.24 -10.56 -19.72
N ARG A 433 1.64 -9.70 -20.64
CA ARG A 433 2.19 -8.36 -20.37
C ARG A 433 1.10 -7.31 -20.33
N PHE A 434 1.02 -6.57 -19.23
CA PHE A 434 0.13 -5.45 -19.01
C PHE A 434 0.94 -4.14 -18.94
N GLN A 435 0.66 -3.19 -19.83
CA GLN A 435 1.34 -1.89 -19.84
C GLN A 435 0.73 -0.98 -18.78
N THR A 436 1.50 -0.61 -17.79
CA THR A 436 1.08 0.28 -16.70
C THR A 436 1.44 1.75 -16.96
N GLY A 437 2.40 1.99 -17.87
CA GLY A 437 2.80 3.35 -18.25
C GLY A 437 3.76 3.99 -17.27
N ASP A 438 3.70 5.31 -17.15
CA ASP A 438 4.52 6.05 -16.19
C ASP A 438 3.81 6.09 -14.83
N ILE A 439 4.47 5.60 -13.77
CA ILE A 439 3.94 5.62 -12.40
C ILE A 439 4.74 6.65 -11.61
N TYR A 440 4.06 7.69 -11.15
CA TYR A 440 4.65 8.74 -10.32
C TYR A 440 4.83 8.26 -8.88
N PRO A 441 5.73 8.87 -8.10
CA PRO A 441 5.83 8.60 -6.67
C PRO A 441 4.46 8.64 -6.00
N ASP A 442 4.22 7.74 -5.04
CA ASP A 442 2.94 7.59 -4.33
C ASP A 442 1.74 7.24 -5.23
N GLN A 443 1.98 6.64 -6.38
CA GLN A 443 0.91 6.19 -7.27
C GLN A 443 1.00 4.70 -7.55
N CYS A 444 -0.18 4.08 -7.64
CA CYS A 444 -0.35 2.69 -8.06
C CYS A 444 -1.24 2.61 -9.29
N VAL A 445 -0.92 1.70 -10.17
CA VAL A 445 -1.80 1.26 -11.26
C VAL A 445 -2.43 -0.06 -10.87
N ASN A 446 -3.70 0.00 -10.48
CA ASN A 446 -4.50 -1.15 -10.10
C ASN A 446 -5.28 -1.66 -11.29
N PHE A 447 -5.20 -2.96 -11.56
CA PHE A 447 -5.99 -3.60 -12.61
C PHE A 447 -6.46 -4.98 -12.17
N ASN A 448 -7.47 -5.46 -12.87
CA ASN A 448 -8.02 -6.77 -12.60
C ASN A 448 -8.07 -7.61 -13.88
N ILE A 449 -7.95 -8.92 -13.68
CA ILE A 449 -8.00 -9.93 -14.72
C ILE A 449 -9.18 -10.87 -14.41
N SER A 450 -10.15 -10.90 -15.29
CA SER A 450 -11.27 -11.85 -15.19
C SER A 450 -10.87 -13.19 -15.80
N THR A 451 -11.04 -14.25 -15.05
CA THR A 451 -10.52 -15.57 -15.41
C THR A 451 -11.55 -16.68 -15.28
N ASN A 452 -11.19 -17.81 -15.83
CA ASN A 452 -11.91 -19.08 -15.73
C ASN A 452 -10.94 -20.18 -15.31
N ILE A 453 -11.31 -20.97 -14.31
CA ILE A 453 -10.52 -22.11 -13.86
C ILE A 453 -11.18 -23.38 -14.40
N SER A 454 -10.48 -24.07 -15.30
CA SER A 454 -10.99 -25.28 -15.93
C SER A 454 -9.86 -26.19 -16.41
N SER A 455 -10.12 -27.47 -16.46
CA SER A 455 -9.20 -28.48 -17.00
C SER A 455 -9.85 -29.23 -18.14
N PRO A 456 -9.12 -29.57 -19.20
CA PRO A 456 -9.62 -30.46 -20.25
C PRO A 456 -9.77 -31.92 -19.79
N THR A 457 -9.12 -32.29 -18.70
CA THR A 457 -9.05 -33.69 -18.21
C THR A 457 -9.74 -33.90 -16.88
N LEU A 458 -9.81 -32.88 -16.00
CA LEU A 458 -10.42 -32.95 -14.69
C LEU A 458 -11.82 -32.36 -14.70
N SER A 459 -12.73 -32.96 -13.93
CA SER A 459 -14.05 -32.36 -13.65
C SER A 459 -13.92 -31.22 -12.65
N CYS A 460 -14.95 -30.37 -12.51
CA CYS A 460 -14.96 -29.30 -11.51
C CYS A 460 -14.74 -29.82 -10.08
N ALA A 461 -15.25 -30.98 -9.76
CA ALA A 461 -15.00 -31.60 -8.44
C ALA A 461 -13.55 -32.16 -8.31
N GLY A 462 -12.94 -32.54 -9.43
CA GLY A 462 -11.55 -32.99 -9.45
C GLY A 462 -10.52 -31.86 -9.41
N LEU A 463 -10.95 -30.62 -9.52
CA LEU A 463 -10.10 -29.43 -9.34
C LEU A 463 -10.08 -28.93 -7.87
N LEU A 464 -11.03 -29.38 -7.04
CA LEU A 464 -11.08 -28.95 -5.64
C LEU A 464 -9.87 -29.49 -4.87
N GLY A 465 -9.21 -28.62 -4.12
CA GLY A 465 -8.03 -28.92 -3.34
C GLY A 465 -6.69 -28.75 -4.10
N LEU A 466 -6.71 -28.60 -5.44
CA LEU A 466 -5.50 -28.26 -6.20
C LEU A 466 -5.05 -26.84 -5.85
N THR A 467 -3.75 -26.64 -5.75
CA THR A 467 -3.15 -25.31 -5.59
C THR A 467 -2.82 -24.76 -6.97
N LEU A 468 -3.21 -23.52 -7.21
CA LEU A 468 -2.90 -22.79 -8.43
C LEU A 468 -2.06 -21.58 -8.07
N CYS A 469 -0.89 -21.46 -8.73
CA CYS A 469 0.02 -20.34 -8.52
C CYS A 469 -0.06 -19.31 -9.66
N MET A 470 0.21 -18.09 -9.34
CA MET A 470 0.35 -16.99 -10.28
C MET A 470 1.45 -16.05 -9.81
N GLU A 471 2.20 -15.50 -10.74
CA GLU A 471 3.33 -14.61 -10.47
C GLU A 471 3.17 -13.30 -11.20
N ALA A 472 3.51 -12.19 -10.57
CA ALA A 472 3.54 -10.87 -11.16
C ALA A 472 4.95 -10.30 -11.06
N ASN A 473 5.48 -9.82 -12.19
CA ASN A 473 6.81 -9.21 -12.28
C ASN A 473 6.68 -7.78 -12.83
N LEU A 474 7.12 -6.79 -12.05
CA LEU A 474 7.07 -5.38 -12.44
C LEU A 474 8.39 -4.95 -13.09
N PHE A 475 8.29 -4.26 -14.22
CA PHE A 475 9.43 -3.72 -14.98
C PHE A 475 9.22 -2.23 -15.30
N PRO A 476 10.33 -1.45 -15.50
CA PRO A 476 11.73 -1.84 -15.32
C PRO A 476 12.11 -1.98 -13.84
N VAL A 477 12.98 -2.91 -13.55
CA VAL A 477 13.62 -3.04 -12.24
C VAL A 477 14.68 -1.94 -12.15
N GLN A 478 14.29 -0.76 -11.70
CA GLN A 478 15.19 0.36 -11.39
C GLN A 478 14.88 0.80 -9.97
N SER A 479 15.52 0.20 -9.01
CA SER A 479 15.44 0.69 -7.65
C SER A 479 16.63 1.58 -7.34
N CYS A 480 16.44 2.51 -6.44
CA CYS A 480 17.50 3.28 -5.81
C CYS A 480 18.28 2.50 -4.79
N ALA A 481 17.85 1.33 -4.45
CA ALA A 481 18.61 0.42 -3.63
C ALA A 481 19.99 0.28 -4.25
N LEU A 482 20.95 1.03 -3.71
CA LEU A 482 22.35 0.80 -3.91
C LEU A 482 22.57 -0.69 -3.60
N ASP A 483 22.78 -1.53 -4.62
CA ASP A 483 23.40 -2.85 -4.60
C ASP A 483 23.46 -3.66 -3.27
N THR A 484 22.64 -3.28 -2.31
CA THR A 484 22.32 -4.13 -1.19
C THR A 484 21.01 -4.80 -1.53
N VAL A 485 21.04 -5.71 -2.49
CA VAL A 485 20.08 -6.81 -2.48
C VAL A 485 20.08 -7.30 -1.03
N PRO A 486 18.93 -7.30 -0.32
CA PRO A 486 18.88 -7.96 0.97
C PRO A 486 19.53 -9.30 0.74
N SER A 487 20.58 -9.61 1.49
CA SER A 487 21.21 -10.94 1.38
C SER A 487 20.06 -11.89 1.63
N ASP A 488 19.61 -12.57 0.58
CA ASP A 488 18.63 -13.62 0.70
C ASP A 488 18.82 -14.35 2.00
N PRO A 489 17.76 -14.67 2.73
CA PRO A 489 17.88 -15.55 3.84
C PRO A 489 18.54 -16.82 3.29
N VAL A 490 19.85 -16.91 3.39
CA VAL A 490 20.59 -18.12 3.09
C VAL A 490 19.82 -19.19 3.82
N ILE A 491 19.27 -20.17 3.08
CA ILE A 491 18.59 -21.31 3.70
C ILE A 491 19.63 -21.95 4.60
N ASN A 492 19.66 -21.51 5.84
CA ASN A 492 20.53 -22.04 6.86
C ASN A 492 20.01 -23.41 7.23
N ASP A 493 20.91 -24.40 7.25
CA ASP A 493 20.62 -25.75 7.77
C ASP A 493 20.32 -25.75 9.28
N GLY A 494 20.02 -24.60 9.89
CA GLY A 494 19.82 -24.44 11.34
C GLY A 494 21.10 -24.56 12.18
N THR A 495 22.25 -24.73 11.58
CA THR A 495 23.54 -24.91 12.30
C THR A 495 24.48 -23.72 12.13
N GLY A 496 24.07 -22.68 11.40
CA GLY A 496 24.92 -21.55 11.02
C GLY A 496 25.93 -21.89 9.94
N GLY A 497 25.75 -23.05 9.30
CA GLY A 497 26.48 -23.51 8.14
C GLY A 497 25.58 -23.65 6.93
N THR A 498 26.13 -23.67 5.77
CA THR A 498 25.45 -24.04 4.53
C THR A 498 24.97 -25.49 4.62
N LEU A 499 23.83 -25.78 3.96
CA LEU A 499 23.29 -27.12 3.80
C LEU A 499 24.43 -28.12 3.56
N ASN A 500 24.63 -29.10 4.46
CA ASN A 500 25.73 -30.04 4.38
C ASN A 500 25.66 -30.84 3.07
N GLY A 501 26.60 -30.61 2.18
CA GLY A 501 26.66 -31.27 0.87
C GLY A 501 26.37 -30.37 -0.30
N PHE A 502 25.85 -29.19 -0.08
CA PHE A 502 25.66 -28.17 -1.14
C PHE A 502 26.92 -27.32 -1.35
N PRO A 503 27.15 -26.83 -2.55
CA PRO A 503 28.19 -25.85 -2.81
C PRO A 503 28.02 -24.61 -1.95
N GLN A 504 29.13 -23.96 -1.60
CA GLN A 504 29.06 -22.65 -0.93
C GLN A 504 28.38 -21.67 -1.86
N PRO A 505 27.61 -20.67 -1.34
CA PRO A 505 27.04 -19.63 -2.14
C PRO A 505 28.08 -18.97 -3.05
N CYS A 506 27.70 -18.66 -4.26
CA CYS A 506 28.58 -18.01 -5.21
C CYS A 506 29.02 -16.63 -4.67
N THR A 507 30.31 -16.38 -4.62
CA THR A 507 30.89 -15.11 -4.18
C THR A 507 31.39 -14.25 -5.34
N LEU A 508 31.17 -14.74 -6.57
CA LEU A 508 31.51 -13.99 -7.80
C LEU A 508 30.42 -12.94 -8.10
N PRO A 509 30.71 -11.93 -8.91
CA PRO A 509 29.68 -11.07 -9.46
C PRO A 509 28.62 -11.90 -10.19
N TRP A 510 27.41 -11.42 -10.25
CA TRP A 510 26.33 -12.10 -10.99
C TRP A 510 26.73 -12.36 -12.45
N ASP A 511 26.64 -13.62 -12.83
CA ASP A 511 27.02 -14.16 -14.14
C ASP A 511 25.93 -14.03 -15.21
N GLN A 512 24.83 -13.29 -14.91
CA GLN A 512 23.66 -13.12 -15.78
C GLN A 512 22.92 -14.45 -16.09
N SER A 513 23.19 -15.51 -15.33
CA SER A 513 22.32 -16.69 -15.33
C SER A 513 20.98 -16.38 -14.70
N SER A 514 19.93 -17.04 -15.18
CA SER A 514 18.58 -16.95 -14.63
C SER A 514 17.90 -18.30 -14.78
N LEU A 515 17.50 -18.89 -13.67
CA LEU A 515 16.88 -20.21 -13.65
C LEU A 515 15.36 -20.08 -13.69
N SER A 516 14.71 -20.88 -14.54
CA SER A 516 13.29 -21.14 -14.53
C SER A 516 13.05 -22.61 -14.21
N VAL A 517 12.05 -22.88 -13.37
CA VAL A 517 11.66 -24.22 -12.94
C VAL A 517 10.22 -24.47 -13.35
N ASP A 518 9.97 -25.56 -14.08
CA ASP A 518 8.64 -26.00 -14.50
C ASP A 518 8.35 -27.43 -14.05
N GLY A 519 7.07 -27.71 -13.78
CA GLY A 519 6.63 -29.06 -13.39
C GLY A 519 5.27 -29.44 -14.00
N TRP A 520 5.12 -30.69 -14.43
CA TRP A 520 3.82 -31.20 -14.93
C TRP A 520 3.69 -32.70 -14.74
N CYS A 521 2.46 -33.18 -14.71
CA CYS A 521 2.11 -34.59 -14.70
C CYS A 521 1.78 -35.07 -16.12
N ALA A 522 2.42 -36.15 -16.56
CA ALA A 522 2.07 -36.82 -17.82
C ALA A 522 2.26 -38.34 -17.72
N ASN A 523 1.26 -39.11 -18.14
CA ASN A 523 1.29 -40.57 -18.15
C ASN A 523 1.71 -41.18 -16.80
N ASP A 524 1.08 -40.73 -15.71
CA ASP A 524 1.38 -41.14 -14.35
C ASP A 524 2.87 -40.94 -13.96
N SER A 525 3.51 -39.95 -14.56
CA SER A 525 4.89 -39.57 -14.28
C SER A 525 4.99 -38.09 -14.05
N ILE A 526 5.80 -37.70 -13.08
CA ILE A 526 6.11 -36.32 -12.72
C ILE A 526 7.32 -35.89 -13.53
N TYR A 527 7.20 -34.79 -14.20
CA TYR A 527 8.26 -34.15 -14.96
C TYR A 527 8.60 -32.82 -14.31
N PHE A 528 9.88 -32.55 -14.11
CA PHE A 528 10.38 -31.25 -13.78
C PHE A 528 11.45 -30.84 -14.76
N THR A 529 11.51 -29.54 -15.07
CA THR A 529 12.62 -28.96 -15.83
C THR A 529 13.22 -27.79 -15.06
N ILE A 530 14.52 -27.65 -15.16
CA ILE A 530 15.27 -26.45 -14.75
C ILE A 530 15.96 -25.93 -16.01
N THR A 531 15.61 -24.70 -16.38
CA THR A 531 16.18 -24.06 -17.57
C THR A 531 16.96 -22.82 -17.16
N ASN A 532 18.20 -22.71 -17.58
CA ASN A 532 18.90 -21.43 -17.51
C ASN A 532 18.47 -20.57 -18.71
N THR A 533 17.68 -19.54 -18.45
CA THR A 533 17.15 -18.61 -19.48
C THR A 533 18.16 -17.53 -19.88
N GLY A 534 19.33 -17.47 -19.24
CA GLY A 534 20.43 -16.59 -19.60
C GLY A 534 20.94 -16.85 -21.02
N GLU A 535 21.54 -15.84 -21.63
CA GLU A 535 22.07 -15.93 -23.00
C GLU A 535 23.29 -16.90 -23.06
N PRO A 536 23.34 -17.82 -24.04
CA PRO A 536 24.47 -18.72 -24.19
C PRO A 536 25.83 -18.00 -24.28
N GLY A 537 26.75 -18.34 -23.40
CA GLY A 537 28.10 -17.75 -23.33
C GLY A 537 28.18 -16.38 -22.65
N GLY A 538 27.04 -15.79 -22.29
CA GLY A 538 26.98 -14.54 -21.53
C GLY A 538 26.19 -14.68 -20.21
N GLY A 539 25.37 -15.72 -20.09
CA GLY A 539 24.60 -16.08 -18.90
C GLY A 539 24.83 -17.55 -18.51
N ASP A 540 26.03 -18.06 -18.72
CA ASP A 540 26.43 -19.37 -18.25
C ASP A 540 26.71 -19.33 -16.74
N MET A 541 26.18 -20.28 -15.97
CA MET A 541 26.45 -20.34 -14.53
C MET A 541 27.94 -20.52 -14.25
N GLU A 542 28.54 -19.70 -13.42
CA GLU A 542 29.93 -19.78 -12.98
C GLU A 542 30.08 -20.60 -11.68
N CYS A 543 29.03 -20.71 -10.89
CA CYS A 543 28.98 -21.46 -9.65
C CYS A 543 27.91 -22.57 -9.71
N TYR A 544 28.12 -23.63 -8.94
CA TYR A 544 27.07 -24.62 -8.69
C TYR A 544 25.97 -24.01 -7.83
N SER A 545 24.71 -24.24 -8.19
CA SER A 545 23.55 -23.83 -7.42
C SER A 545 22.85 -25.06 -6.83
N PRO A 546 22.38 -24.99 -5.57
CA PRO A 546 21.61 -26.07 -4.97
C PRO A 546 20.26 -26.25 -5.64
N MET A 547 19.78 -27.51 -5.69
CA MET A 547 18.40 -27.86 -5.99
C MET A 547 17.92 -28.96 -5.04
N TRP A 548 16.65 -28.96 -4.71
CA TRP A 548 16.06 -30.03 -3.89
C TRP A 548 14.60 -30.28 -4.27
N ILE A 549 14.14 -31.51 -3.99
CA ILE A 549 12.75 -31.88 -4.19
C ILE A 549 12.15 -32.27 -2.84
N THR A 550 11.02 -31.67 -2.52
CA THR A 550 10.17 -32.08 -1.42
C THR A 550 9.05 -32.97 -1.92
N VAL A 551 8.64 -33.94 -1.12
CA VAL A 551 7.48 -34.78 -1.34
C VAL A 551 6.67 -34.74 -0.06
N ASP A 552 5.43 -34.25 -0.10
CA ASP A 552 4.57 -34.01 1.05
C ASP A 552 5.33 -33.24 2.18
N GLY A 553 5.96 -32.11 1.82
CA GLY A 553 6.70 -31.26 2.73
C GLY A 553 8.03 -31.85 3.27
N VAL A 554 8.47 -33.02 2.79
CA VAL A 554 9.72 -33.66 3.22
C VAL A 554 10.75 -33.64 2.11
N VAL A 555 11.92 -33.03 2.34
CA VAL A 555 13.03 -33.05 1.37
C VAL A 555 13.48 -34.48 1.11
N THR A 556 13.26 -34.92 -0.12
CA THR A 556 13.51 -36.32 -0.53
C THR A 556 14.74 -36.46 -1.42
N TYR A 557 15.03 -35.44 -2.23
CA TYR A 557 16.14 -35.39 -3.14
C TYR A 557 16.89 -34.08 -3.01
N THR A 558 18.19 -34.10 -3.10
CA THR A 558 19.07 -32.93 -3.12
C THR A 558 20.18 -33.13 -4.13
N ASP A 559 20.47 -32.11 -4.92
CA ASP A 559 21.59 -32.12 -5.88
C ASP A 559 22.08 -30.67 -6.09
N SER A 560 23.02 -30.50 -6.96
CA SER A 560 23.50 -29.18 -7.39
C SER A 560 23.61 -29.12 -8.90
N ILE A 561 23.28 -27.99 -9.47
CA ILE A 561 23.29 -27.77 -10.92
C ILE A 561 24.35 -26.76 -11.33
N LEU A 562 24.90 -26.95 -12.52
CA LEU A 562 25.75 -25.99 -13.22
C LEU A 562 25.45 -26.13 -14.70
N ILE A 563 24.65 -25.19 -15.25
CA ILE A 563 24.15 -25.26 -16.61
C ILE A 563 24.47 -23.99 -17.40
N THR A 564 24.72 -24.14 -18.68
CA THR A 564 25.00 -23.00 -19.58
C THR A 564 23.72 -22.29 -19.98
N GLY A 565 23.82 -21.02 -20.36
CA GLY A 565 22.69 -20.25 -20.88
C GLY A 565 21.96 -20.98 -22.00
N GLY A 566 20.62 -21.02 -21.94
CA GLY A 566 19.77 -21.77 -22.85
C GLY A 566 19.69 -23.27 -22.61
N GLN A 567 20.40 -23.84 -21.63
CA GLN A 567 20.36 -25.27 -21.33
C GLN A 567 19.20 -25.61 -20.39
N THR A 568 18.53 -26.77 -20.65
CA THR A 568 17.49 -27.32 -19.81
C THR A 568 17.90 -28.70 -19.28
N ILE A 569 17.69 -28.94 -18.00
CA ILE A 569 17.72 -30.25 -17.36
C ILE A 569 16.30 -30.75 -17.17
N THR A 570 16.04 -32.03 -17.47
CA THR A 570 14.75 -32.65 -17.22
C THR A 570 14.89 -33.79 -16.21
N LEU A 571 14.07 -33.78 -15.18
CA LEU A 571 13.95 -34.78 -14.15
C LEU A 571 12.63 -35.50 -14.30
N VAL A 572 12.61 -36.83 -14.13
CA VAL A 572 11.38 -37.63 -14.29
C VAL A 572 11.25 -38.60 -13.13
N TYR A 573 10.09 -38.56 -12.48
CA TYR A 573 9.75 -39.43 -11.36
C TYR A 573 8.42 -40.15 -11.60
N PRO A 574 8.20 -41.35 -11.01
CA PRO A 574 6.87 -41.96 -11.06
C PRO A 574 5.87 -41.17 -10.22
N GLY A 575 4.68 -40.94 -10.73
CA GLY A 575 3.60 -40.34 -9.98
C GLY A 575 3.07 -41.30 -8.91
N ASP A 576 3.04 -40.86 -7.68
CA ASP A 576 2.58 -41.59 -6.50
C ASP A 576 1.38 -40.97 -5.81
N GLY A 577 0.89 -39.84 -6.38
CA GLY A 577 -0.22 -39.07 -5.86
C GLY A 577 0.15 -38.03 -4.81
N ALA A 578 1.39 -38.00 -4.32
CA ALA A 578 1.87 -37.00 -3.37
C ALA A 578 2.04 -35.62 -4.01
N THR A 579 2.23 -34.59 -3.19
CA THR A 579 2.64 -33.24 -3.62
C THR A 579 4.15 -33.19 -3.72
N TRP A 580 4.63 -32.96 -4.93
CA TRP A 580 6.06 -32.85 -5.27
C TRP A 580 6.38 -31.41 -5.59
N ILE A 581 7.44 -30.86 -4.98
CA ILE A 581 7.93 -29.51 -5.27
C ILE A 581 9.41 -29.59 -5.60
N LEU A 582 9.81 -29.12 -6.78
CA LEU A 582 11.21 -28.89 -7.14
C LEU A 582 11.56 -27.45 -6.84
N ASN A 583 12.63 -27.24 -6.11
CA ASN A 583 13.20 -25.94 -5.79
C ASN A 583 14.61 -25.85 -6.37
N ALA A 584 15.00 -24.66 -6.84
CA ALA A 584 16.37 -24.34 -7.22
C ALA A 584 16.73 -22.96 -6.68
N GLU A 585 18.01 -22.72 -6.38
CA GLU A 585 18.47 -21.39 -5.98
C GLU A 585 19.09 -20.68 -7.18
N GLN A 586 18.82 -19.39 -7.28
CA GLN A 586 19.47 -18.50 -8.22
C GLN A 586 20.90 -18.12 -7.74
N HIS A 587 21.62 -17.38 -8.56
CA HIS A 587 22.82 -16.70 -8.11
C HIS A 587 22.47 -15.71 -6.98
N PRO A 588 23.26 -15.60 -5.87
CA PRO A 588 22.93 -14.73 -4.74
C PRO A 588 22.73 -13.24 -5.07
N LEU A 589 23.21 -12.79 -6.22
CA LEU A 589 23.01 -11.42 -6.73
C LEU A 589 22.04 -11.37 -7.92
N HIS A 590 21.20 -12.40 -8.11
CA HIS A 590 20.17 -12.38 -9.15
C HIS A 590 19.11 -11.33 -8.81
N PRO A 591 18.66 -10.51 -9.77
CA PRO A 591 17.76 -9.36 -9.50
C PRO A 591 16.27 -9.72 -9.48
N GLY A 592 15.89 -10.98 -9.47
CA GLY A 592 14.50 -11.46 -9.45
C GLY A 592 14.32 -12.59 -8.46
N ASN A 593 13.26 -13.41 -8.62
CA ASN A 593 12.94 -14.53 -7.74
C ASN A 593 14.18 -15.39 -7.46
N SER A 594 14.66 -15.42 -6.21
CA SER A 594 15.86 -16.13 -5.80
C SER A 594 15.67 -17.63 -5.66
N HIS A 595 14.43 -18.09 -5.48
CA HIS A 595 14.09 -19.48 -5.24
C HIS A 595 13.02 -20.00 -6.21
N PRO A 596 13.30 -20.05 -7.54
CA PRO A 596 12.36 -20.57 -8.49
C PRO A 596 11.99 -22.02 -8.14
N ASN A 597 10.69 -22.29 -8.15
CA ASN A 597 10.16 -23.61 -7.83
C ASN A 597 8.97 -23.97 -8.73
N ALA A 598 8.64 -25.24 -8.78
CA ALA A 598 7.43 -25.76 -9.40
C ALA A 598 6.90 -26.93 -8.61
N HIS A 599 5.56 -27.04 -8.55
CA HIS A 599 4.89 -28.13 -7.87
C HIS A 599 4.14 -29.02 -8.84
N VAL A 600 3.98 -30.29 -8.47
CA VAL A 600 3.13 -31.26 -9.17
C VAL A 600 2.34 -32.02 -8.12
N GLU A 601 1.03 -31.88 -8.15
CA GLU A 601 0.12 -32.52 -7.20
C GLU A 601 -0.70 -33.61 -7.87
N ALA A 602 -1.14 -34.57 -7.06
CA ALA A 602 -2.11 -35.62 -7.46
C ALA A 602 -1.75 -36.36 -8.75
N CYS A 603 -0.47 -36.52 -9.07
CA CYS A 603 0.00 -37.25 -10.23
C CYS A 603 0.03 -38.76 -9.98
N GLY A 604 -0.66 -39.54 -10.77
CA GLY A 604 -0.75 -41.00 -10.62
C GLY A 604 -1.81 -41.46 -9.61
N ASP A 605 -1.42 -42.14 -8.54
CA ASP A 605 -2.35 -42.64 -7.51
C ASP A 605 -2.77 -41.55 -6.53
N THR A 606 -3.90 -40.92 -6.78
CA THR A 606 -4.43 -39.82 -5.96
C THR A 606 -4.91 -40.23 -4.57
N THR A 607 -4.83 -41.50 -4.17
CA THR A 607 -5.21 -41.92 -2.80
C THR A 607 -4.26 -41.42 -1.71
N ASN A 608 -3.06 -40.99 -2.08
CA ASN A 608 -2.03 -40.45 -1.18
C ASN A 608 -1.94 -38.92 -1.23
N TRP A 609 -2.74 -38.28 -2.06
CA TRP A 609 -2.72 -36.81 -2.16
C TRP A 609 -3.23 -36.15 -0.90
N ASN A 610 -2.44 -35.20 -0.39
CA ASN A 610 -2.75 -34.33 0.73
C ASN A 610 -2.83 -32.89 0.20
N PRO A 611 -4.02 -32.30 0.08
CA PRO A 611 -4.14 -30.91 -0.36
C PRO A 611 -3.55 -29.95 0.68
N ASP A 612 -3.21 -28.74 0.26
CA ASP A 612 -2.67 -27.63 1.06
C ASP A 612 -1.15 -27.70 1.40
N ASP A 613 -0.39 -28.64 0.84
CA ASP A 613 1.05 -28.75 1.13
C ASP A 613 1.94 -27.76 0.34
N VAL A 614 1.41 -27.11 -0.71
CA VAL A 614 2.22 -26.26 -1.60
C VAL A 614 2.71 -24.99 -0.91
N ASN A 615 1.92 -24.41 -0.03
CA ASN A 615 2.24 -23.17 0.70
C ASN A 615 3.03 -23.38 2.00
N ASP A 616 3.65 -24.55 2.17
CA ASP A 616 4.48 -24.83 3.33
C ASP A 616 5.84 -24.11 3.27
N PHE A 617 6.31 -23.77 2.07
CA PHE A 617 7.58 -23.08 1.83
C PHE A 617 7.37 -21.67 1.28
N PRO A 618 8.35 -20.77 1.47
CA PRO A 618 8.30 -19.45 0.84
C PRO A 618 8.22 -19.60 -0.67
N GLN A 619 7.24 -18.95 -1.25
CA GLN A 619 7.08 -18.86 -2.70
C GLN A 619 7.78 -17.63 -3.27
N ASP A 620 8.10 -16.69 -2.40
CA ASP A 620 8.65 -15.38 -2.67
C ASP A 620 9.82 -15.12 -1.72
N ASP A 621 10.84 -14.42 -2.18
CA ASP A 621 12.03 -14.04 -1.43
C ASP A 621 12.01 -12.58 -0.93
N ALA A 622 10.82 -11.98 -0.85
CA ALA A 622 10.62 -10.59 -0.48
C ALA A 622 11.17 -9.57 -1.49
N ASP A 623 11.30 -9.94 -2.77
CA ASP A 623 11.66 -9.01 -3.83
C ASP A 623 10.44 -8.12 -4.16
N PRO A 624 10.50 -6.80 -3.94
CA PRO A 624 9.33 -5.93 -4.13
C PRO A 624 8.82 -5.86 -5.58
N VAL A 625 9.61 -6.26 -6.56
CA VAL A 625 9.20 -6.28 -7.97
C VAL A 625 8.67 -7.62 -8.44
N VAL A 626 8.61 -8.61 -7.57
CA VAL A 626 8.05 -9.94 -7.80
C VAL A 626 7.06 -10.26 -6.70
N ASP A 627 5.86 -10.71 -7.04
CA ASP A 627 4.90 -11.26 -6.06
C ASP A 627 4.31 -12.56 -6.61
N ILE A 628 4.32 -13.59 -5.77
CA ILE A 628 3.82 -14.92 -6.09
C ILE A 628 2.68 -15.28 -5.16
N TYR A 629 1.50 -15.48 -5.73
CA TYR A 629 0.35 -15.96 -4.99
C TYR A 629 0.00 -17.38 -5.39
N CYS A 630 -0.05 -18.29 -4.41
CA CYS A 630 -0.56 -19.64 -4.56
C CYS A 630 -1.80 -19.84 -3.71
N GLY A 631 -2.91 -20.23 -4.31
CA GLY A 631 -4.17 -20.42 -3.63
C GLY A 631 -4.80 -21.78 -3.94
N VAL A 632 -5.45 -22.36 -2.93
CA VAL A 632 -6.17 -23.63 -3.08
C VAL A 632 -7.52 -23.42 -3.74
N VAL A 633 -7.86 -24.25 -4.71
CA VAL A 633 -9.19 -24.26 -5.34
C VAL A 633 -10.23 -24.75 -4.34
N THR A 634 -11.10 -23.87 -3.87
CA THR A 634 -12.01 -24.12 -2.76
C THR A 634 -13.50 -24.03 -3.14
N GLY A 635 -14.38 -24.52 -2.24
CA GLY A 635 -15.81 -24.30 -2.24
C GLY A 635 -16.21 -22.98 -1.53
N SER A 636 -17.23 -23.03 -0.66
CA SER A 636 -17.66 -21.88 0.16
C SER A 636 -16.93 -21.84 1.51
N TYR A 637 -16.65 -20.62 2.03
CA TYR A 637 -15.96 -20.39 3.31
C TYR A 637 -16.53 -19.15 4.03
N ASP A 638 -16.02 -18.85 5.25
CA ASP A 638 -16.45 -17.70 6.06
C ASP A 638 -16.02 -16.38 5.36
N PRO A 639 -16.92 -15.42 5.22
CA PRO A 639 -16.66 -14.18 4.49
C PRO A 639 -15.84 -13.13 5.26
N ASN A 640 -15.68 -13.26 6.58
CA ASN A 640 -14.94 -12.31 7.42
C ASN A 640 -13.78 -13.05 8.09
N ASP A 641 -12.67 -13.17 7.40
CA ASP A 641 -11.54 -13.97 7.86
C ASP A 641 -10.19 -13.31 7.59
N LYS A 642 -9.16 -13.86 8.23
CA LYS A 642 -7.77 -13.51 8.02
C LYS A 642 -6.96 -14.76 7.73
N THR A 643 -6.12 -14.69 6.72
CA THR A 643 -5.19 -15.75 6.35
C THR A 643 -3.77 -15.19 6.32
N GLY A 644 -2.80 -15.96 6.81
CA GLY A 644 -1.36 -15.62 6.71
C GLY A 644 -0.67 -16.62 5.79
N TYR A 645 0.20 -16.14 4.95
CA TYR A 645 1.02 -16.93 4.03
C TYR A 645 2.51 -16.71 4.36
N PRO A 646 3.34 -17.79 4.23
CA PRO A 646 2.94 -19.17 3.97
C PRO A 646 2.04 -19.72 5.08
N ILE A 647 1.18 -20.67 4.75
CA ILE A 647 0.24 -21.25 5.73
C ILE A 647 0.98 -21.97 6.88
N GLY A 648 2.19 -22.41 6.62
CA GLY A 648 3.05 -23.12 7.54
C GLY A 648 2.77 -24.62 7.62
N GLN A 649 3.85 -25.40 7.85
CA GLN A 649 3.83 -26.87 7.84
C GLN A 649 3.14 -27.44 9.06
N THR A 650 2.44 -28.51 8.85
CA THR A 650 1.75 -29.32 9.85
C THR A 650 0.65 -28.56 10.59
N ASN A 651 -0.07 -29.21 11.46
CA ASN A 651 -1.05 -28.56 12.34
C ASN A 651 -0.43 -27.54 13.31
N GLN A 652 0.91 -27.48 13.42
CA GLN A 652 1.64 -26.52 14.23
C GLN A 652 1.99 -25.23 13.48
N LYS A 653 1.71 -25.19 12.16
CA LYS A 653 1.94 -24.04 11.29
C LYS A 653 3.39 -23.52 11.37
N TYR A 654 4.34 -24.44 11.24
CA TYR A 654 5.77 -24.11 11.26
C TYR A 654 6.17 -23.30 10.03
N ILE A 655 6.92 -22.23 10.25
CA ILE A 655 7.55 -21.39 9.22
C ILE A 655 9.04 -21.19 9.52
N GLN A 656 9.80 -20.77 8.53
CA GLN A 656 11.23 -20.52 8.72
C GLN A 656 11.48 -19.20 9.46
N PRO A 657 12.63 -19.09 10.20
CA PRO A 657 13.09 -17.81 10.73
C PRO A 657 13.36 -16.81 9.58
N ASN A 658 13.09 -15.55 9.84
CA ASN A 658 13.30 -14.41 8.93
C ASN A 658 12.50 -14.49 7.60
N GLN A 659 11.53 -15.36 7.51
CA GLN A 659 10.63 -15.44 6.37
C GLN A 659 9.62 -14.30 6.42
N GLN A 660 9.40 -13.61 5.30
CA GLN A 660 8.33 -12.61 5.17
C GLN A 660 6.96 -13.29 5.25
N LEU A 661 6.00 -12.60 5.84
CA LEU A 661 4.62 -13.03 5.93
C LEU A 661 3.73 -12.10 5.12
N GLN A 662 2.84 -12.67 4.33
CA GLN A 662 1.74 -11.96 3.69
C GLN A 662 0.44 -12.25 4.45
N TYR A 663 -0.27 -11.22 4.85
CA TYR A 663 -1.60 -11.33 5.44
C TYR A 663 -2.67 -10.86 4.48
N VAL A 664 -3.77 -11.60 4.47
CA VAL A 664 -4.98 -11.26 3.72
C VAL A 664 -6.14 -11.14 4.70
N ILE A 665 -6.84 -10.03 4.67
CA ILE A 665 -8.05 -9.80 5.47
C ILE A 665 -9.21 -9.65 4.49
N ARG A 666 -10.20 -10.54 4.58
CA ARG A 666 -11.41 -10.52 3.75
C ARG A 666 -12.59 -10.10 4.59
N PHE A 667 -13.51 -9.37 3.97
CA PHE A 667 -14.72 -8.92 4.62
C PHE A 667 -15.94 -8.98 3.69
N GLN A 668 -17.11 -9.19 4.27
CA GLN A 668 -18.36 -9.13 3.54
C GLN A 668 -19.42 -8.39 4.35
N ASN A 669 -20.15 -7.50 3.69
CA ASN A 669 -21.32 -6.90 4.29
C ASN A 669 -22.50 -7.90 4.30
N THR A 670 -22.68 -8.59 5.42
CA THR A 670 -23.78 -9.50 5.67
C THR A 670 -24.96 -8.81 6.37
N GLY A 671 -24.95 -7.49 6.48
CA GLY A 671 -26.01 -6.67 7.04
C GLY A 671 -27.27 -6.63 6.16
N THR A 672 -28.09 -5.63 6.36
CA THR A 672 -29.37 -5.46 5.66
C THR A 672 -29.42 -4.19 4.80
N ASP A 673 -28.33 -3.43 4.76
CA ASP A 673 -28.19 -2.17 4.03
C ASP A 673 -26.76 -2.00 3.52
N THR A 674 -26.56 -1.04 2.62
CA THR A 674 -25.23 -0.69 2.09
C THR A 674 -24.34 -0.12 3.19
N ALA A 675 -23.13 -0.66 3.34
CA ALA A 675 -22.11 -0.06 4.19
C ALA A 675 -21.39 1.08 3.45
N PHE A 676 -21.29 2.24 4.07
CA PHE A 676 -20.67 3.44 3.50
C PHE A 676 -19.19 3.52 3.79
N THR A 677 -18.79 3.01 4.94
CA THR A 677 -17.39 3.00 5.38
C THR A 677 -17.06 1.64 5.97
N VAL A 678 -15.91 1.09 5.59
CA VAL A 678 -15.34 -0.07 6.26
C VAL A 678 -13.98 0.32 6.83
N VAL A 679 -13.74 0.00 8.10
CA VAL A 679 -12.46 0.22 8.76
C VAL A 679 -11.93 -1.12 9.24
N ILE A 680 -10.69 -1.43 8.87
CA ILE A 680 -9.99 -2.62 9.35
C ILE A 680 -8.87 -2.16 10.28
N ARG A 681 -8.82 -2.74 11.48
CA ARG A 681 -7.74 -2.52 12.45
C ARG A 681 -7.05 -3.83 12.76
N ASP A 682 -5.75 -3.82 12.63
CA ASP A 682 -4.88 -4.95 12.88
C ASP A 682 -3.81 -4.54 13.89
N THR A 683 -3.71 -5.24 15.00
CA THR A 683 -2.67 -4.97 16.00
C THR A 683 -1.59 -6.03 15.87
N LEU A 684 -0.51 -5.69 15.20
CA LEU A 684 0.59 -6.61 14.92
C LEU A 684 1.23 -7.21 16.17
N ASP A 685 1.51 -8.50 16.10
CA ASP A 685 2.33 -9.20 17.09
C ASP A 685 3.70 -8.55 17.29
N THR A 686 4.25 -8.61 18.49
CA THR A 686 5.57 -8.03 18.82
C THR A 686 6.71 -8.69 18.10
N ASP A 687 6.52 -9.90 17.61
CA ASP A 687 7.50 -10.69 16.86
C ASP A 687 7.49 -10.41 15.35
N LEU A 688 6.62 -9.50 14.88
CA LEU A 688 6.63 -8.95 13.54
C LEU A 688 7.33 -7.58 13.51
N ASN A 689 8.03 -7.28 12.43
CA ASN A 689 8.76 -6.02 12.28
C ASN A 689 7.85 -4.96 11.63
N ILE A 690 7.26 -4.07 12.44
CA ILE A 690 6.35 -3.03 11.96
C ILE A 690 6.97 -2.10 10.91
N PHE A 691 8.30 -1.98 10.86
CA PHE A 691 9.01 -1.12 9.91
C PHE A 691 9.09 -1.70 8.49
N THR A 692 8.72 -2.97 8.33
CA THR A 692 8.72 -3.66 7.04
C THR A 692 7.31 -3.85 6.48
N VAL A 693 6.29 -3.26 7.11
CA VAL A 693 4.93 -3.34 6.61
C VAL A 693 4.81 -2.63 5.28
N THR A 694 4.42 -3.36 4.26
CA THR A 694 4.06 -2.84 2.94
C THR A 694 2.63 -3.21 2.61
N SER A 695 1.88 -2.25 2.08
CA SER A 695 0.51 -2.50 1.65
C SER A 695 0.50 -3.22 0.31
N GLY A 696 -0.28 -4.29 0.22
CA GLY A 696 -0.46 -5.05 -1.00
C GLY A 696 -1.75 -4.66 -1.75
N VAL A 697 -2.29 -5.61 -2.49
CA VAL A 697 -3.51 -5.44 -3.29
C VAL A 697 -4.75 -5.29 -2.40
N SER A 698 -5.71 -4.50 -2.85
CA SER A 698 -7.04 -4.43 -2.25
C SER A 698 -8.16 -4.45 -3.29
N SER A 699 -9.36 -4.78 -2.85
CA SER A 699 -10.55 -4.76 -3.71
C SER A 699 -11.07 -3.35 -3.98
N HIS A 700 -10.82 -2.41 -3.08
CA HIS A 700 -11.31 -1.04 -3.10
C HIS A 700 -10.21 -0.08 -2.65
N GLN A 701 -10.33 1.18 -3.03
CA GLN A 701 -9.41 2.22 -2.59
C GLN A 701 -9.57 2.48 -1.09
N TYR A 702 -8.47 2.69 -0.38
CA TYR A 702 -8.44 2.91 1.07
C TYR A 702 -7.43 4.00 1.43
N ASP A 703 -7.58 4.54 2.63
CA ASP A 703 -6.56 5.32 3.32
C ASP A 703 -5.87 4.41 4.35
N PHE A 704 -4.54 4.39 4.36
CA PHE A 704 -3.75 3.58 5.29
C PHE A 704 -3.07 4.45 6.33
N ARG A 705 -3.03 3.99 7.58
CA ARG A 705 -2.22 4.61 8.63
C ARG A 705 -1.74 3.60 9.67
N MET A 706 -0.59 3.89 10.25
CA MET A 706 -0.08 3.18 11.43
C MET A 706 -0.07 4.13 12.63
N TYR A 707 -0.46 3.65 13.79
CA TYR A 707 -0.47 4.45 15.01
C TYR A 707 -0.43 3.61 16.28
N GLY A 708 -0.22 4.29 17.44
CA GLY A 708 -0.21 3.66 18.76
C GLY A 708 0.88 2.60 18.91
N PRO A 709 0.62 1.56 19.71
CA PRO A 709 1.55 0.46 19.84
C PRO A 709 1.28 -0.61 18.76
N ARG A 710 1.66 -0.36 17.49
CA ARG A 710 1.64 -1.35 16.41
C ARG A 710 0.26 -1.59 15.75
N VAL A 711 -0.63 -0.59 15.72
CA VAL A 711 -1.93 -0.70 15.04
C VAL A 711 -1.79 -0.28 13.59
N LEU A 712 -2.19 -1.14 12.69
CA LEU A 712 -2.42 -0.86 11.28
C LEU A 712 -3.91 -0.58 11.08
N GLU A 713 -4.24 0.44 10.32
CA GLU A 713 -5.63 0.76 10.01
C GLU A 713 -5.80 1.07 8.53
N TRP A 714 -6.72 0.39 7.90
CA TRP A 714 -7.20 0.65 6.53
C TRP A 714 -8.61 1.20 6.62
N THR A 715 -8.84 2.36 6.04
CA THR A 715 -10.16 3.01 6.01
C THR A 715 -10.66 3.11 4.58
N PHE A 716 -11.71 2.39 4.27
CA PHE A 716 -12.41 2.42 2.98
C PHE A 716 -13.54 3.43 3.02
N ASN A 717 -13.25 4.68 2.69
CA ASN A 717 -14.22 5.76 2.66
C ASN A 717 -15.12 5.66 1.42
N ASN A 718 -16.43 5.87 1.60
CA ASN A 718 -17.43 5.82 0.51
C ASN A 718 -17.37 4.51 -0.31
N ILE A 719 -17.08 3.40 0.32
CA ILE A 719 -16.97 2.09 -0.33
C ILE A 719 -18.29 1.65 -0.98
N LEU A 720 -19.44 2.10 -0.46
CA LEU A 720 -20.79 1.76 -0.91
C LEU A 720 -21.01 0.26 -1.11
N LEU A 721 -20.52 -0.53 -0.14
CA LEU A 721 -20.55 -1.98 -0.20
C LEU A 721 -21.97 -2.51 0.01
N PRO A 722 -22.64 -3.07 -1.01
CA PRO A 722 -24.02 -3.56 -0.89
C PRO A 722 -24.10 -4.71 0.12
N ASP A 723 -25.28 -4.97 0.63
CA ASP A 723 -25.52 -6.16 1.44
C ASP A 723 -25.49 -7.44 0.59
N SER A 724 -25.14 -8.56 1.21
CA SER A 724 -24.98 -9.86 0.54
C SER A 724 -26.29 -10.43 -0.03
N THR A 725 -27.45 -9.95 0.42
CA THR A 725 -28.76 -10.38 -0.11
C THR A 725 -29.14 -9.60 -1.38
N THR A 726 -28.70 -8.37 -1.48
CA THR A 726 -28.91 -7.50 -2.66
C THR A 726 -27.91 -7.82 -3.78
N ASN A 727 -26.63 -7.96 -3.45
CA ASN A 727 -25.57 -8.29 -4.41
C ASN A 727 -24.46 -9.09 -3.71
N SER A 728 -24.55 -10.40 -3.73
CA SER A 728 -23.60 -11.29 -3.04
C SER A 728 -22.17 -11.09 -3.50
N ASP A 729 -21.93 -10.94 -4.80
CA ASP A 729 -20.57 -10.78 -5.34
C ASP A 729 -19.99 -9.41 -5.02
N GLY A 730 -20.78 -8.36 -5.15
CA GLY A 730 -20.36 -6.99 -4.85
C GLY A 730 -20.31 -6.66 -3.35
N SER A 731 -20.78 -7.56 -2.46
CA SER A 731 -20.76 -7.32 -1.00
C SER A 731 -19.43 -7.66 -0.34
N ASN A 732 -18.45 -8.14 -1.11
CA ASN A 732 -17.17 -8.61 -0.62
C ASN A 732 -16.06 -7.58 -0.83
N GLY A 733 -15.10 -7.56 0.08
CA GLY A 733 -13.87 -6.81 -0.07
C GLY A 733 -12.71 -7.53 0.62
N PHE A 734 -11.50 -7.07 0.32
CA PHE A 734 -10.28 -7.56 0.96
C PHE A 734 -9.17 -6.52 0.91
N VAL A 735 -8.16 -6.72 1.76
CA VAL A 735 -6.87 -6.03 1.71
C VAL A 735 -5.77 -7.03 2.01
N THR A 736 -4.60 -6.85 1.40
CA THR A 736 -3.39 -7.62 1.69
C THR A 736 -2.27 -6.71 2.18
N PHE A 737 -1.36 -7.25 2.96
CA PHE A 737 -0.13 -6.58 3.35
C PHE A 737 0.98 -7.59 3.64
N HIS A 738 2.23 -7.17 3.45
CA HIS A 738 3.42 -7.95 3.79
C HIS A 738 4.08 -7.39 5.04
N VAL A 739 4.75 -8.25 5.78
CA VAL A 739 5.50 -7.88 6.98
C VAL A 739 6.58 -8.92 7.29
N ASP A 740 7.77 -8.49 7.66
CA ASP A 740 8.84 -9.37 8.07
C ASP A 740 8.72 -9.75 9.54
N GLN A 741 9.33 -10.88 9.88
CA GLN A 741 9.57 -11.24 11.27
C GLN A 741 10.63 -10.31 11.89
N VAL A 742 10.57 -10.14 13.21
CA VAL A 742 11.73 -9.60 13.94
C VAL A 742 12.91 -10.56 13.73
N PRO A 743 14.10 -10.06 13.34
CA PRO A 743 15.22 -10.93 13.03
C PRO A 743 15.62 -11.88 14.15
N ASN A 744 15.95 -13.14 13.78
CA ASN A 744 16.47 -14.16 14.66
C ASN A 744 15.53 -14.57 15.83
N LEU A 745 14.25 -14.70 15.56
CA LEU A 745 13.30 -15.27 16.51
C LEU A 745 13.72 -16.69 16.91
N ALA A 746 13.54 -17.03 18.18
CA ALA A 746 13.92 -18.34 18.67
C ALA A 746 12.97 -19.44 18.14
N PRO A 747 13.47 -20.66 17.86
CA PRO A 747 12.62 -21.79 17.52
C PRO A 747 11.53 -22.02 18.55
N GLY A 748 10.30 -22.23 18.08
CA GLY A 748 9.13 -22.39 18.93
C GLY A 748 8.39 -21.09 19.28
N THR A 749 8.91 -19.93 18.88
CA THR A 749 8.18 -18.65 18.99
C THR A 749 6.86 -18.74 18.20
N GLU A 750 5.77 -18.33 18.82
CA GLU A 750 4.44 -18.26 18.19
C GLU A 750 4.15 -16.83 17.80
N ILE A 751 3.83 -16.61 16.54
CA ILE A 751 3.36 -15.34 15.98
C ILE A 751 1.87 -15.49 15.76
N THR A 752 1.07 -14.64 16.41
CA THR A 752 -0.39 -14.65 16.27
C THR A 752 -0.88 -13.32 15.75
N ASN A 753 -1.90 -13.34 14.90
CA ASN A 753 -2.45 -12.10 14.38
C ASN A 753 -3.93 -12.24 14.04
N ASP A 754 -4.74 -11.23 14.38
CA ASP A 754 -6.13 -11.09 13.99
C ASP A 754 -6.44 -9.64 13.63
N ALA A 755 -7.66 -9.39 13.17
CA ALA A 755 -8.08 -8.04 12.80
C ALA A 755 -9.53 -7.80 13.19
N ASP A 756 -9.86 -6.56 13.48
CA ASP A 756 -11.20 -6.08 13.75
C ASP A 756 -11.75 -5.31 12.53
N ILE A 757 -12.91 -5.73 12.03
CA ILE A 757 -13.57 -5.13 10.87
C ILE A 757 -14.81 -4.36 11.33
N TYR A 758 -14.85 -3.08 11.07
CA TYR A 758 -15.95 -2.17 11.41
C TYR A 758 -16.72 -1.80 10.16
N PHE A 759 -18.02 -2.02 10.16
CA PHE A 759 -18.94 -1.56 9.11
C PHE A 759 -19.71 -0.35 9.64
N ASP A 760 -19.43 0.83 9.09
CA ASP A 760 -19.98 2.11 9.53
C ASP A 760 -19.77 2.34 11.05
N PHE A 761 -20.85 2.37 11.84
CA PHE A 761 -20.83 2.64 13.28
C PHE A 761 -21.10 1.37 14.13
N ASN A 762 -21.07 0.20 13.51
CA ASN A 762 -21.35 -1.05 14.21
C ASN A 762 -20.16 -1.51 15.07
N ASP A 763 -20.45 -2.37 16.05
CA ASP A 763 -19.39 -3.08 16.79
C ASP A 763 -18.54 -3.90 15.81
N PRO A 764 -17.22 -4.07 16.07
CA PRO A 764 -16.35 -4.78 15.19
C PRO A 764 -16.68 -6.27 15.06
N ILE A 765 -16.43 -6.80 13.89
CA ILE A 765 -16.37 -8.25 13.66
C ILE A 765 -14.90 -8.63 13.69
N THR A 766 -14.49 -9.38 14.72
CA THR A 766 -13.11 -9.88 14.82
C THR A 766 -12.95 -11.11 13.92
N THR A 767 -11.89 -11.16 13.14
CA THR A 767 -11.55 -12.31 12.28
C THR A 767 -11.10 -13.51 13.13
N ASN A 768 -10.87 -14.66 12.50
CA ASN A 768 -10.09 -15.72 13.11
C ASN A 768 -8.66 -15.21 13.40
N THR A 769 -8.03 -15.78 14.42
CA THR A 769 -6.61 -15.56 14.73
C THR A 769 -5.76 -16.49 13.88
N THR A 770 -4.86 -15.95 13.06
CA THR A 770 -3.81 -16.72 12.39
C THR A 770 -2.71 -17.08 13.39
N MET A 771 -2.02 -18.17 13.17
CA MET A 771 -0.90 -18.61 14.01
C MET A 771 0.21 -19.17 13.14
N HIS A 772 1.42 -18.72 13.39
CA HIS A 772 2.65 -19.30 12.83
C HIS A 772 3.60 -19.62 13.96
N ARG A 773 4.45 -20.62 13.77
CA ARG A 773 5.44 -21.01 14.78
C ARG A 773 6.81 -21.14 14.12
N ILE A 774 7.80 -20.47 14.67
CA ILE A 774 9.17 -20.52 14.16
C ILE A 774 9.76 -21.89 14.38
N PHE A 775 10.34 -22.45 13.33
CA PHE A 775 11.02 -23.73 13.37
C PHE A 775 12.29 -23.69 12.51
N GLU A 776 13.44 -23.97 13.11
CA GLU A 776 14.68 -24.18 12.38
C GLU A 776 14.75 -25.62 11.91
N GLY A 777 15.05 -25.87 10.65
CA GLY A 777 15.37 -27.19 10.13
C GLY A 777 14.32 -27.85 9.25
N PHE A 778 13.42 -27.08 8.61
CA PHE A 778 12.52 -27.62 7.57
C PHE A 778 13.28 -28.28 6.42
N VAL A 779 14.44 -27.80 6.09
CA VAL A 779 15.35 -28.36 5.10
C VAL A 779 16.35 -29.33 5.77
N ASN A 780 15.98 -29.94 6.88
CA ASN A 780 16.70 -31.14 7.29
C ASN A 780 16.32 -32.25 6.32
N VAL A 781 17.06 -32.30 5.23
CA VAL A 781 17.32 -33.59 4.61
C VAL A 781 17.42 -34.60 5.74
N LEU A 782 16.73 -35.73 5.61
CA LEU A 782 16.85 -36.86 6.51
C LEU A 782 18.31 -37.36 6.57
N ASN A 783 19.19 -36.50 6.94
CA ASN A 783 20.49 -36.85 7.45
C ASN A 783 20.36 -36.83 8.97
N ILE A 784 20.10 -37.96 9.52
CA ILE A 784 20.36 -38.19 10.94
C ILE A 784 21.88 -38.07 11.12
N GLU A 785 22.40 -36.89 11.12
CA GLU A 785 23.72 -36.56 11.56
C GLU A 785 23.67 -36.28 13.04
N ASP A 786 24.17 -37.24 13.78
CA ASP A 786 24.56 -37.05 15.16
C ASP A 786 25.63 -35.94 15.17
N LEU A 787 25.28 -34.75 15.69
CA LEU A 787 26.07 -33.50 15.67
C LEU A 787 27.43 -33.58 16.35
N THR A 788 27.96 -34.81 16.65
CA THR A 788 29.17 -35.00 17.47
C THR A 788 30.25 -35.82 16.84
N GLN A 789 30.12 -36.35 15.60
CA GLN A 789 31.20 -37.18 15.05
C GLN A 789 31.60 -36.78 13.62
N GLU A 790 32.81 -36.25 13.50
CA GLU A 790 33.56 -36.21 12.23
C GLU A 790 33.75 -37.65 11.73
N GLY A 791 32.94 -38.13 10.78
CA GLY A 791 33.05 -39.47 10.18
C GLY A 791 33.22 -39.37 8.65
N LYS A 792 33.92 -40.35 8.08
CA LYS A 792 34.04 -40.46 6.62
C LYS A 792 32.68 -40.80 6.00
N SER A 793 32.26 -40.06 4.98
CA SER A 793 31.05 -40.34 4.21
C SER A 793 31.32 -41.44 3.16
N LEU A 794 30.28 -42.23 2.86
CA LEU A 794 30.29 -43.30 1.86
C LEU A 794 29.15 -43.06 0.87
N LEU A 795 29.36 -43.45 -0.37
CA LEU A 795 28.29 -43.45 -1.37
C LEU A 795 27.64 -44.85 -1.40
N ILE A 796 26.31 -44.88 -1.33
CA ILE A 796 25.52 -46.12 -1.35
C ILE A 796 24.47 -46.00 -2.44
N TYR A 797 24.57 -46.84 -3.46
CA TYR A 797 23.66 -46.83 -4.61
C TYR A 797 23.42 -48.26 -5.17
N PRO A 798 22.27 -48.43 -5.86
CA PRO A 798 21.08 -47.63 -5.83
C PRO A 798 20.43 -47.65 -4.45
N ASN A 799 19.89 -46.52 -4.05
CA ASN A 799 19.11 -46.38 -2.83
C ASN A 799 17.98 -45.36 -3.13
N PRO A 800 16.71 -45.78 -3.24
CA PRO A 800 16.16 -47.11 -2.94
C PRO A 800 16.65 -48.27 -3.82
N THR A 801 16.54 -49.49 -3.28
CA THR A 801 17.01 -50.71 -3.96
C THR A 801 15.97 -51.82 -3.90
N SER A 802 15.82 -52.58 -4.99
CA SER A 802 15.05 -53.83 -4.96
C SER A 802 15.76 -54.97 -4.31
N ASN A 803 17.09 -55.18 -4.52
CA ASN A 803 17.78 -56.34 -4.00
C ASN A 803 19.30 -56.18 -3.79
N ILE A 804 19.93 -55.16 -4.33
CA ILE A 804 21.40 -55.01 -4.26
C ILE A 804 21.75 -53.54 -4.06
N ILE A 805 22.71 -53.28 -3.18
CA ILE A 805 23.35 -51.98 -3.04
C ILE A 805 24.85 -52.12 -3.26
N THR A 806 25.46 -51.07 -3.79
CA THR A 806 26.92 -50.95 -3.85
C THR A 806 27.36 -49.91 -2.83
N ILE A 807 28.27 -50.26 -1.94
CA ILE A 807 28.89 -49.35 -0.98
C ILE A 807 30.25 -48.93 -1.57
N GLN A 808 30.42 -47.63 -1.83
CA GLN A 808 31.62 -47.05 -2.41
C GLN A 808 32.27 -46.06 -1.45
N GLY A 809 33.58 -46.25 -1.24
CA GLY A 809 34.44 -45.35 -0.48
C GLY A 809 35.45 -44.62 -1.34
N LYS A 810 36.16 -43.66 -0.77
CA LYS A 810 37.28 -42.94 -1.41
C LYS A 810 38.58 -43.72 -1.37
N GLU A 811 38.69 -44.79 -0.59
CA GLU A 811 39.89 -45.61 -0.36
C GLU A 811 39.56 -47.11 -0.22
N ASP A 812 40.56 -47.97 -0.23
CA ASP A 812 40.39 -49.45 -0.05
C ASP A 812 39.86 -49.75 1.37
N MET A 813 38.63 -50.26 1.44
CA MET A 813 37.89 -50.52 2.68
C MET A 813 37.86 -51.98 3.00
N ARG A 814 38.11 -52.34 4.28
CA ARG A 814 38.11 -53.72 4.76
C ARG A 814 37.37 -53.91 6.08
N GLN A 815 36.60 -52.90 6.47
CA GLN A 815 35.83 -52.87 7.72
C GLN A 815 34.62 -53.80 7.67
N ILE A 816 34.14 -54.16 8.84
CA ILE A 816 32.87 -54.88 8.99
C ILE A 816 31.75 -53.88 8.94
N PHE A 817 30.68 -54.20 8.21
CA PHE A 817 29.45 -53.43 8.23
C PHE A 817 28.29 -54.28 8.75
N LYS A 818 27.29 -53.61 9.30
CA LYS A 818 26.06 -54.21 9.85
C LYS A 818 24.86 -53.41 9.36
N ILE A 819 23.76 -54.09 9.10
CA ILE A 819 22.51 -53.51 8.74
C ILE A 819 21.49 -53.82 9.86
N PHE A 820 20.79 -52.76 10.31
CA PHE A 820 19.80 -52.84 11.37
C PHE A 820 18.42 -52.48 10.82
N ASP A 821 17.39 -53.16 11.34
CA ASP A 821 16.01 -52.79 11.06
C ASP A 821 15.58 -51.53 11.90
N GLN A 822 14.37 -51.03 11.68
CA GLN A 822 13.81 -49.89 12.39
C GLN A 822 13.70 -50.07 13.91
N MET A 823 13.73 -51.33 14.39
CA MET A 823 13.76 -51.65 15.83
C MET A 823 15.17 -51.74 16.39
N GLY A 824 16.21 -51.47 15.58
CA GLY A 824 17.62 -51.58 16.01
C GLY A 824 18.15 -53.00 16.06
N ARG A 825 17.47 -54.02 15.50
CA ARG A 825 17.95 -55.41 15.43
C ARG A 825 18.88 -55.58 14.25
N GLU A 826 20.06 -56.20 14.47
CA GLU A 826 20.98 -56.59 13.43
C GLU A 826 20.31 -57.63 12.50
N VAL A 827 20.11 -57.30 11.24
CA VAL A 827 19.46 -58.16 10.22
C VAL A 827 20.40 -58.63 9.14
N TYR A 828 21.58 -57.98 9.03
CA TYR A 828 22.64 -58.37 8.11
C TYR A 828 24.00 -57.91 8.62
N LYS A 829 25.03 -58.71 8.35
CA LYS A 829 26.43 -58.40 8.66
C LYS A 829 27.32 -58.83 7.51
N GLY A 830 28.25 -57.97 7.11
CA GLY A 830 29.21 -58.25 6.04
C GLY A 830 30.56 -57.60 6.26
N LYS A 831 31.42 -57.72 5.30
CA LYS A 831 32.74 -57.12 5.30
C LYS A 831 32.93 -56.36 3.97
N LEU A 832 33.42 -55.17 4.02
CA LEU A 832 33.77 -54.37 2.85
C LEU A 832 35.05 -54.96 2.22
N ASN A 833 35.10 -54.96 0.89
CA ASN A 833 36.19 -55.51 0.14
C ASN A 833 36.59 -54.67 -1.06
N GLY A 834 37.46 -53.71 -0.82
CA GLY A 834 37.95 -52.80 -1.85
C GLY A 834 37.31 -51.41 -1.79
N ILE A 835 37.44 -50.65 -2.85
CA ILE A 835 36.84 -49.31 -2.98
C ILE A 835 35.32 -49.42 -3.13
N THR A 836 34.84 -50.52 -3.75
CA THR A 836 33.42 -50.79 -3.94
C THR A 836 33.09 -52.19 -3.41
N THR A 837 31.93 -52.38 -2.77
CA THR A 837 31.41 -53.64 -2.28
C THR A 837 29.93 -53.77 -2.57
N ASP A 838 29.56 -54.81 -3.30
CA ASP A 838 28.15 -55.13 -3.57
C ASP A 838 27.56 -55.95 -2.41
N VAL A 839 26.41 -55.56 -1.95
CA VAL A 839 25.67 -56.17 -0.84
C VAL A 839 24.31 -56.63 -1.32
N TYR A 840 24.04 -57.91 -1.21
CA TYR A 840 22.77 -58.50 -1.63
C TYR A 840 21.77 -58.52 -0.47
N LEU A 841 20.66 -57.82 -0.63
CA LEU A 841 19.62 -57.64 0.37
C LEU A 841 18.38 -58.54 0.11
N THR A 842 18.53 -59.59 -0.70
CA THR A 842 17.43 -60.46 -1.15
C THR A 842 16.65 -61.11 0.00
N ASN A 843 17.27 -61.25 1.18
CA ASN A 843 16.64 -61.88 2.36
C ASN A 843 15.97 -60.84 3.29
N LEU A 844 16.04 -59.57 2.99
CA LEU A 844 15.41 -58.54 3.78
C LEU A 844 14.02 -58.20 3.18
N SER A 845 13.07 -57.94 4.04
CA SER A 845 11.73 -57.45 3.66
C SER A 845 11.81 -56.04 3.12
N LYS A 846 10.77 -55.58 2.43
CA LYS A 846 10.62 -54.16 2.10
C LYS A 846 10.60 -53.34 3.37
N GLY A 847 11.33 -52.22 3.38
CA GLY A 847 11.43 -51.37 4.54
C GLY A 847 12.72 -50.56 4.60
N ILE A 848 12.83 -49.72 5.62
CA ILE A 848 13.96 -48.84 5.88
C ILE A 848 14.94 -49.56 6.83
N TYR A 849 16.22 -49.50 6.51
CA TYR A 849 17.28 -50.12 7.26
C TYR A 849 18.42 -49.15 7.50
N THR A 850 19.18 -49.33 8.60
CA THR A 850 20.35 -48.49 8.91
C THR A 850 21.62 -49.32 8.71
N LEU A 851 22.50 -48.86 7.84
CA LEU A 851 23.85 -49.43 7.65
C LEU A 851 24.83 -48.73 8.61
N LYS A 852 25.57 -49.49 9.37
CA LYS A 852 26.72 -49.04 10.19
C LYS A 852 27.95 -49.78 9.81
N ILE A 853 29.10 -49.08 9.74
CA ILE A 853 30.42 -49.65 9.43
C ILE A 853 31.34 -49.44 10.61
N ASP A 854 32.11 -50.46 10.97
CA ASP A 854 33.07 -50.36 12.07
C ASP A 854 34.18 -49.36 11.73
N GLY A 855 34.47 -48.43 12.65
CA GLY A 855 35.43 -47.32 12.46
C GLY A 855 34.74 -45.98 12.39
N ASN A 856 35.43 -44.93 11.94
CA ASN A 856 34.92 -43.53 11.89
C ASN A 856 34.14 -43.30 10.57
N TYR A 857 33.06 -44.08 10.36
CA TYR A 857 32.12 -43.91 9.23
C TYR A 857 30.74 -43.53 9.73
N LYS A 858 30.13 -42.64 9.00
CA LYS A 858 28.75 -42.23 9.31
C LYS A 858 27.77 -43.40 9.01
N PRO A 859 26.79 -43.65 9.87
CA PRO A 859 25.71 -44.57 9.54
C PRO A 859 24.93 -44.06 8.30
N ALA A 860 24.44 -44.97 7.49
CA ALA A 860 23.67 -44.63 6.31
C ALA A 860 22.34 -45.38 6.27
N GLN A 861 21.31 -44.76 5.74
CA GLN A 861 20.02 -45.40 5.54
C GLN A 861 19.95 -46.14 4.22
N ILE A 862 19.27 -47.30 4.20
CA ILE A 862 19.00 -48.10 3.01
C ILE A 862 17.47 -48.26 2.94
N VAL A 863 16.91 -47.88 1.83
CA VAL A 863 15.50 -48.16 1.52
C VAL A 863 15.42 -49.37 0.61
N LYS A 864 14.73 -50.42 1.05
CA LYS A 864 14.46 -51.61 0.26
C LYS A 864 13.03 -51.65 -0.17
N GLU A 865 12.81 -51.65 -1.49
CA GLU A 865 11.52 -51.80 -2.17
C GLU A 865 11.10 -53.25 -2.33
#